data_fbe0191d652871ec040f759a4e4f3f07
#
_entry.id   fbe0191d652871ec040f759a4e4f3f07
#
_cell.length_a   1.000
_cell.length_b   1.000
_cell.length_c   1.000
_cell.angle_alpha   90.00
_cell.angle_beta   90.00
_cell.angle_gamma   90.00
#
_symmetry.space_group_name_H-M   'P 1'
#
loop_
_entity.id
_entity.type
_entity.pdbx_description
1 polymer ?
#
loop_
_entity_poly.entity_id
_entity_poly.type
_entity_poly.pdbx_seq_one_letter_code
_entity_poly.pdbx_strand_id
1 'polypeptide(L)'
;MKETYKSYLKEISAFIPRERIYTDEMRRLAWGTDASFYRLVPQIVVRSKTEEEVSRLLSAARRRRLPVTFRAAGTSLSGQSLSDSILIVAGKNWENYKISADAETITMQPGIIGERVNQLLKPFRRIFTPDPASKNAAMVGGIVVNNASGMNCGTHANSDRQLVSARIILPDGTILDTGDAESKDAFRKSHPDFISGIEAIRDEVNADKELADRIRYKYSIKNVTGLNILPFVLFTDPFDIITHLMVGSEGTLGFLAEVTMKTGHLYPHSASAMLYFKDIKDACRAVVAMKNGPVFSAEMLDKKSLSSVNDTTGEGLTAVLTETKADTKEELQANIDAIKKILEPFDLFKPAYFTDKPEEYSKYWAIRSGIFPSVGGTRPLGTTVLIEDVAFHIENLPEATADLADLLEKFGFDDACIYGHALEGNYHFVISQSFDTKEKVDRYRTLMQEVEHLVVDKYDGSLKAEHGTGRNMAPFVKLEWGEKAFDVMKRVKALFDPEGLLNPGVIFNDDPECYIKNIKPLPLTNPRVDRCIECGFCERNCLTCGFTLSSRQRIVVQREISRLRADGDSTGWLAALTKQFKYPGIQSCAGDGLCSTSCPMQINTGEMIHDLRAQALPKGSAGYKVGDFAANHLSAVKSALRPVLSAAGAAHAVIGDKATDAVGRGLSKLGMPMWSSAFPLAYYPHAIKTQPSELKVVYFPSCINQTMGKSKGQSTPLIDKMVALMEKAGYEVIFPKNMKNLCCGTIWESKGMPDIADRKAKELDDALFEASDGGRYPVLCDQSPCLHRMRNTIKRVKLYEPVEFIYEYLAPHLRFVQTDEPVALHFTCSTRHMNLNDMFVALAGMCTTKVVVPEEVGCCGFAGDKGFTDPEVNRYALRKLRKQLEAAGVKRGFSNSRTCEIGLTVNGGVPYQSIAYLVDECTIKK
;
A
#
# COMPACT_ATOMS: atom_id res chain seq x y z
N MET A 1 9.94 29.87 -10.60
CA MET A 1 9.65 29.97 -9.15
C MET A 1 9.71 31.44 -8.75
N LYS A 2 8.67 31.97 -8.06
CA LYS A 2 8.58 33.36 -7.56
C LYS A 2 9.67 33.62 -6.51
N GLU A 3 10.07 34.89 -6.32
CA GLU A 3 11.17 35.27 -5.41
C GLU A 3 10.91 34.87 -3.95
N THR A 4 9.68 34.98 -3.49
CA THR A 4 9.28 34.51 -2.14
C THR A 4 9.59 33.04 -1.90
N TYR A 5 9.34 32.15 -2.90
CA TYR A 5 9.69 30.72 -2.77
C TYR A 5 11.18 30.48 -2.85
N LYS A 6 11.95 31.29 -3.60
CA LYS A 6 13.42 31.19 -3.62
C LYS A 6 14.00 31.56 -2.25
N SER A 7 13.49 32.64 -1.65
CA SER A 7 13.88 33.05 -0.30
C SER A 7 13.55 31.98 0.76
N TYR A 8 12.37 31.37 0.67
CA TYR A 8 12.00 30.25 1.51
C TYR A 8 12.94 29.04 1.32
N LEU A 9 13.19 28.65 0.08
CA LEU A 9 14.08 27.56 -0.27
C LEU A 9 15.51 27.79 0.28
N LYS A 10 16.02 29.00 0.18
CA LYS A 10 17.34 29.35 0.73
C LYS A 10 17.41 29.11 2.24
N GLU A 11 16.38 29.53 2.96
CA GLU A 11 16.33 29.37 4.42
C GLU A 11 16.21 27.90 4.83
N ILE A 12 15.27 27.13 4.23
CA ILE A 12 15.06 25.74 4.61
C ILE A 12 16.23 24.83 4.22
N SER A 13 17.00 25.19 3.19
CA SER A 13 18.20 24.44 2.76
C SER A 13 19.34 24.49 3.79
N ALA A 14 19.25 25.37 4.80
CA ALA A 14 20.22 25.43 5.89
C ALA A 14 20.03 24.31 6.93
N PHE A 15 18.82 23.69 6.98
CA PHE A 15 18.54 22.67 7.98
C PHE A 15 17.86 21.42 7.41
N ILE A 16 17.32 21.46 6.18
CA ILE A 16 16.78 20.29 5.48
C ILE A 16 17.78 19.84 4.41
N PRO A 17 18.29 18.61 4.42
CA PRO A 17 19.14 18.08 3.39
C PRO A 17 18.50 18.14 2.01
N ARG A 18 19.30 18.46 0.98
CA ARG A 18 18.82 18.68 -0.39
C ARG A 18 18.04 17.50 -0.98
N GLU A 19 18.39 16.29 -0.62
CA GLU A 19 17.71 15.06 -1.06
C GLU A 19 16.29 14.91 -0.50
N ARG A 20 15.90 15.75 0.46
CA ARG A 20 14.55 15.80 1.03
C ARG A 20 13.72 17.00 0.56
N ILE A 21 14.29 17.87 -0.30
CA ILE A 21 13.60 19.03 -0.89
C ILE A 21 13.46 18.81 -2.38
N TYR A 22 12.23 18.86 -2.89
CA TYR A 22 11.96 18.68 -4.31
C TYR A 22 11.45 19.97 -4.93
N THR A 23 12.19 20.48 -5.91
CA THR A 23 11.87 21.72 -6.65
C THR A 23 11.90 21.49 -8.16
N ASP A 24 12.36 20.33 -8.61
CA ASP A 24 12.29 19.97 -10.03
C ASP A 24 10.87 19.61 -10.45
N GLU A 25 10.56 19.92 -11.69
CA GLU A 25 9.21 19.84 -12.23
C GLU A 25 8.66 18.41 -12.22
N MET A 26 9.48 17.40 -12.49
CA MET A 26 9.05 16.00 -12.49
C MET A 26 8.60 15.54 -11.09
N ARG A 27 9.40 15.81 -10.05
CA ARG A 27 9.03 15.39 -8.70
C ARG A 27 7.86 16.19 -8.15
N ARG A 28 7.80 17.51 -8.45
CA ARG A 28 6.63 18.34 -8.11
C ARG A 28 5.35 17.78 -8.74
N LEU A 29 5.38 17.44 -10.02
CA LEU A 29 4.26 16.80 -10.73
C LEU A 29 3.89 15.46 -10.07
N ALA A 30 4.87 14.62 -9.76
CA ALA A 30 4.66 13.31 -9.13
C ALA A 30 3.98 13.40 -7.75
N TRP A 31 4.14 14.53 -7.05
CA TRP A 31 3.47 14.82 -5.78
C TRP A 31 2.19 15.65 -5.95
N GLY A 32 1.82 15.99 -7.17
CA GLY A 32 0.66 16.82 -7.46
C GLY A 32 -0.67 16.08 -7.52
N THR A 33 -0.71 14.79 -7.23
CA THR A 33 -1.94 13.97 -7.24
C THR A 33 -2.08 13.15 -5.96
N ASP A 34 -3.32 12.82 -5.60
CA ASP A 34 -3.68 11.86 -4.56
C ASP A 34 -4.73 10.86 -5.10
N ALA A 35 -5.50 10.20 -4.26
CA ALA A 35 -6.54 9.27 -4.72
C ALA A 35 -7.80 9.99 -5.26
N SER A 36 -7.95 11.29 -5.01
CA SER A 36 -9.04 12.10 -5.55
C SER A 36 -8.89 12.32 -7.05
N PHE A 37 -9.88 12.92 -7.66
CA PHE A 37 -9.85 13.28 -9.08
C PHE A 37 -9.24 14.67 -9.34
N TYR A 38 -8.55 15.27 -8.36
CA TYR A 38 -7.91 16.59 -8.47
C TYR A 38 -6.41 16.49 -8.74
N ARG A 39 -5.85 17.57 -9.32
CA ARG A 39 -4.40 17.78 -9.46
C ARG A 39 -4.03 19.23 -9.09
N LEU A 40 -3.12 19.38 -8.13
CA LEU A 40 -2.47 20.64 -7.79
C LEU A 40 -0.96 20.40 -7.67
N VAL A 41 -0.15 21.10 -8.46
CA VAL A 41 1.30 20.88 -8.51
C VAL A 41 2.01 21.83 -7.54
N PRO A 42 2.63 21.33 -6.47
CA PRO A 42 3.28 22.19 -5.48
C PRO A 42 4.51 22.92 -6.06
N GLN A 43 4.85 24.07 -5.49
CA GLN A 43 6.09 24.78 -5.81
C GLN A 43 7.31 24.11 -5.16
N ILE A 44 7.15 23.64 -3.94
CA ILE A 44 8.20 22.95 -3.17
C ILE A 44 7.56 21.80 -2.42
N VAL A 45 8.22 20.63 -2.45
CA VAL A 45 7.87 19.48 -1.61
C VAL A 45 9.00 19.25 -0.62
N VAL A 46 8.68 19.15 0.66
CA VAL A 46 9.65 18.89 1.74
C VAL A 46 9.27 17.61 2.47
N ARG A 47 10.19 16.67 2.57
CA ARG A 47 10.02 15.46 3.37
C ARG A 47 10.58 15.70 4.77
N SER A 48 9.72 16.03 5.71
CA SER A 48 10.09 16.28 7.10
C SER A 48 10.49 15.02 7.86
N LYS A 49 11.24 15.18 8.96
CA LYS A 49 11.72 14.07 9.78
C LYS A 49 11.53 14.30 11.28
N THR A 50 11.53 15.53 11.72
CA THR A 50 11.43 15.89 13.14
C THR A 50 10.44 17.03 13.34
N GLU A 51 9.93 17.16 14.58
CA GLU A 51 9.06 18.26 15.01
C GLU A 51 9.74 19.61 14.83
N GLU A 52 11.02 19.72 15.22
CA GLU A 52 11.80 20.95 15.03
C GLU A 52 11.87 21.37 13.56
N GLU A 53 12.07 20.41 12.63
CA GLU A 53 12.03 20.70 11.20
C GLU A 53 10.68 21.29 10.78
N VAL A 54 9.56 20.68 11.21
CA VAL A 54 8.21 21.15 10.87
C VAL A 54 7.95 22.52 11.48
N SER A 55 8.27 22.75 12.75
CA SER A 55 8.15 24.04 13.43
C SER A 55 8.88 25.16 12.66
N ARG A 56 10.13 24.90 12.26
CA ARG A 56 10.93 25.85 11.48
C ARG A 56 10.41 26.05 10.06
N LEU A 57 9.89 24.99 9.42
CA LEU A 57 9.26 25.08 8.09
C LEU A 57 8.01 25.95 8.12
N LEU A 58 7.15 25.79 9.14
CA LEU A 58 5.93 26.59 9.33
C LEU A 58 6.27 28.05 9.63
N SER A 59 7.15 28.31 10.59
CA SER A 59 7.61 29.67 10.92
C SER A 59 8.22 30.39 9.70
N ALA A 60 9.00 29.68 8.88
CA ALA A 60 9.58 30.24 7.65
C ALA A 60 8.54 30.53 6.56
N ALA A 61 7.50 29.68 6.43
CA ALA A 61 6.40 29.86 5.52
C ALA A 61 5.52 31.05 5.93
N ARG A 62 5.18 31.12 7.24
CA ARG A 62 4.36 32.19 7.83
C ARG A 62 4.99 33.58 7.61
N ARG A 63 6.29 33.74 7.85
CA ARG A 63 7.00 35.04 7.63
C ARG A 63 6.89 35.52 6.17
N ARG A 64 6.59 34.63 5.22
CA ARG A 64 6.47 34.93 3.79
C ARG A 64 5.04 34.83 3.28
N ARG A 65 4.09 34.54 4.14
CA ARG A 65 2.68 34.27 3.80
C ARG A 65 2.54 33.23 2.69
N LEU A 66 3.29 32.12 2.81
CA LEU A 66 3.24 31.02 1.86
C LEU A 66 2.32 29.90 2.39
N PRO A 67 1.32 29.50 1.63
CA PRO A 67 0.44 28.40 1.99
C PRO A 67 1.20 27.08 2.15
N VAL A 68 0.75 26.28 3.14
CA VAL A 68 1.31 24.98 3.46
C VAL A 68 0.21 23.93 3.52
N THR A 69 0.45 22.78 2.92
CA THR A 69 -0.40 21.59 3.06
C THR A 69 0.42 20.44 3.60
N PHE A 70 -0.16 19.65 4.48
CA PHE A 70 0.46 18.44 5.02
C PHE A 70 -0.01 17.21 4.22
N ARG A 71 0.88 16.24 4.09
CA ARG A 71 0.56 14.98 3.39
C ARG A 71 1.18 13.78 4.09
N ALA A 72 0.35 12.79 4.37
CA ALA A 72 0.76 11.45 4.77
C ALA A 72 0.82 10.53 3.52
N ALA A 73 -0.03 9.49 3.41
CA ALA A 73 -0.04 8.56 2.27
C ALA A 73 -0.66 9.14 0.98
N GLY A 74 -1.53 10.14 1.07
CA GLY A 74 -2.28 10.67 -0.07
C GLY A 74 -3.27 9.67 -0.64
N THR A 75 -4.02 9.02 0.24
CA THR A 75 -5.16 8.14 -0.07
C THR A 75 -6.49 8.87 -0.02
N SER A 76 -6.47 10.18 0.18
CA SER A 76 -7.64 11.06 0.25
C SER A 76 -8.44 11.05 -1.06
N LEU A 77 -9.77 11.00 -0.95
CA LEU A 77 -10.70 11.00 -2.08
C LEU A 77 -11.26 12.38 -2.43
N SER A 78 -11.11 13.36 -1.53
CA SER A 78 -11.66 14.71 -1.67
C SER A 78 -10.61 15.83 -1.87
N GLY A 79 -9.32 15.45 -2.15
CA GLY A 79 -8.27 16.41 -2.48
C GLY A 79 -7.64 17.16 -1.31
N GLN A 80 -7.77 16.66 -0.07
CA GLN A 80 -7.23 17.30 1.14
C GLN A 80 -5.69 17.40 1.15
N SER A 81 -5.01 16.46 0.50
CA SER A 81 -3.55 16.33 0.55
C SER A 81 -2.82 16.98 -0.64
N LEU A 82 -3.47 17.90 -1.35
CA LEU A 82 -2.96 18.59 -2.53
C LEU A 82 -2.63 20.06 -2.27
N SER A 83 -1.58 20.55 -2.91
CA SER A 83 -1.13 21.93 -2.80
C SER A 83 -0.58 22.46 -4.12
N ASP A 84 -0.76 23.74 -4.38
CA ASP A 84 -0.07 24.49 -5.43
C ASP A 84 1.10 25.33 -4.86
N SER A 85 1.37 25.23 -3.56
CA SER A 85 2.39 25.98 -2.81
C SER A 85 3.42 25.07 -2.16
N ILE A 86 3.46 25.00 -0.83
CA ILE A 86 4.40 24.14 -0.10
C ILE A 86 3.68 22.87 0.36
N LEU A 87 4.25 21.72 0.04
CA LEU A 87 3.78 20.42 0.49
C LEU A 87 4.78 19.82 1.49
N ILE A 88 4.39 19.68 2.75
CA ILE A 88 5.18 19.03 3.79
C ILE A 88 4.71 17.58 3.93
N VAL A 89 5.61 16.63 3.69
CA VAL A 89 5.30 15.20 3.71
C VAL A 89 5.76 14.57 5.03
N ALA A 90 4.80 14.05 5.79
CA ALA A 90 5.00 13.19 6.96
C ALA A 90 4.81 11.73 6.53
N GLY A 91 5.88 11.09 6.09
CA GLY A 91 5.84 9.70 5.63
C GLY A 91 6.70 8.78 6.49
N LYS A 92 7.45 7.89 5.84
CA LYS A 92 8.31 6.86 6.47
C LYS A 92 9.39 7.35 7.45
N ASN A 93 9.51 8.65 7.70
CA ASN A 93 10.38 9.21 8.72
C ASN A 93 9.65 9.41 10.07
N TRP A 94 8.32 9.19 10.10
CA TRP A 94 7.42 9.42 11.23
C TRP A 94 6.72 8.12 11.62
N GLU A 95 7.51 7.07 11.96
CA GLU A 95 6.99 5.72 12.23
C GLU A 95 7.24 5.25 13.67
N ASN A 96 7.62 6.13 14.60
CA ASN A 96 7.81 5.76 15.99
C ASN A 96 6.46 5.51 16.68
N TYR A 97 6.47 4.56 17.61
CA TYR A 97 5.29 4.22 18.42
C TYR A 97 5.71 3.76 19.82
N LYS A 98 4.75 3.80 20.74
CA LYS A 98 4.87 3.25 22.09
C LYS A 98 3.53 2.69 22.52
N ILE A 99 3.51 1.42 22.96
CA ILE A 99 2.33 0.76 23.52
C ILE A 99 2.44 0.86 25.04
N SER A 100 1.34 1.20 25.73
CA SER A 100 1.28 1.19 27.20
C SER A 100 1.47 -0.23 27.75
N ALA A 101 1.85 -0.35 29.02
CA ALA A 101 2.15 -1.65 29.63
C ALA A 101 0.92 -2.59 29.64
N ASP A 102 -0.27 -2.02 29.75
CA ASP A 102 -1.57 -2.72 29.71
C ASP A 102 -2.14 -2.85 28.30
N ALA A 103 -1.46 -2.28 27.32
CA ALA A 103 -1.91 -2.19 25.92
C ALA A 103 -3.27 -1.48 25.72
N GLU A 104 -3.80 -0.74 26.71
CA GLU A 104 -5.03 0.04 26.62
C GLU A 104 -4.88 1.27 25.74
N THR A 105 -3.64 1.76 25.59
CA THR A 105 -3.32 2.88 24.72
C THR A 105 -2.09 2.64 23.87
N ILE A 106 -2.05 3.31 22.72
CA ILE A 106 -0.88 3.38 21.85
C ILE A 106 -0.60 4.83 21.46
N THR A 107 0.65 5.24 21.61
CA THR A 107 1.16 6.53 21.14
C THR A 107 1.86 6.33 19.82
N MET A 108 1.55 7.14 18.81
CA MET A 108 1.97 6.92 17.42
C MET A 108 2.28 8.21 16.70
N GLN A 109 3.31 8.17 15.87
CA GLN A 109 3.59 9.23 14.91
C GLN A 109 2.77 9.09 13.62
N PRO A 110 2.54 10.19 12.87
CA PRO A 110 1.58 10.22 11.75
C PRO A 110 1.91 9.34 10.54
N GLY A 111 3.14 8.87 10.38
CA GLY A 111 3.60 8.10 9.22
C GLY A 111 3.38 6.59 9.32
N ILE A 112 2.89 6.06 10.45
CA ILE A 112 2.61 4.64 10.62
C ILE A 112 1.36 4.27 9.81
N ILE A 113 1.42 3.15 9.07
CA ILE A 113 0.26 2.61 8.34
C ILE A 113 -0.72 1.97 9.33
N GLY A 114 -2.04 2.23 9.20
CA GLY A 114 -3.07 1.73 10.11
C GLY A 114 -3.03 0.21 10.30
N GLU A 115 -2.86 -0.57 9.24
CA GLU A 115 -2.70 -2.03 9.35
C GLU A 115 -1.44 -2.44 10.12
N ARG A 116 -0.38 -1.64 10.06
CA ARG A 116 0.81 -1.89 10.88
C ARG A 116 0.49 -1.77 12.37
N VAL A 117 -0.37 -0.83 12.75
CA VAL A 117 -0.83 -0.67 14.14
C VAL A 117 -1.55 -1.95 14.60
N ASN A 118 -2.44 -2.51 13.78
CA ASN A 118 -3.11 -3.77 14.08
C ASN A 118 -2.14 -4.94 14.27
N GLN A 119 -1.11 -5.04 13.43
CA GLN A 119 -0.07 -6.07 13.58
C GLN A 119 0.69 -5.93 14.90
N LEU A 120 0.97 -4.69 15.36
CA LEU A 120 1.66 -4.41 16.62
C LEU A 120 0.77 -4.74 17.84
N LEU A 121 -0.54 -4.52 17.75
CA LEU A 121 -1.49 -4.74 18.83
C LEU A 121 -2.00 -6.19 18.94
N LYS A 122 -1.93 -6.95 17.83
CA LYS A 122 -2.42 -8.35 17.77
C LYS A 122 -1.89 -9.27 18.89
N PRO A 123 -0.59 -9.23 19.30
CA PRO A 123 -0.10 -10.05 20.40
C PRO A 123 -0.77 -9.77 21.75
N PHE A 124 -1.34 -8.58 21.91
CA PHE A 124 -2.05 -8.13 23.11
C PHE A 124 -3.57 -8.36 23.02
N ARG A 125 -4.06 -9.01 21.95
CA ARG A 125 -5.50 -9.14 21.63
C ARG A 125 -6.22 -7.79 21.57
N ARG A 126 -5.53 -6.77 21.04
CA ARG A 126 -6.04 -5.41 20.87
C ARG A 126 -6.04 -5.02 19.40
N ILE A 127 -6.83 -4.01 19.05
CA ILE A 127 -6.99 -3.50 17.69
C ILE A 127 -7.00 -1.97 17.67
N PHE A 128 -6.55 -1.40 16.58
CA PHE A 128 -6.75 0.00 16.21
C PHE A 128 -8.12 0.13 15.58
N THR A 129 -9.05 0.79 16.27
CA THR A 129 -10.47 0.77 15.91
C THR A 129 -10.84 1.56 14.66
N PRO A 130 -10.22 2.74 14.35
CA PRO A 130 -10.48 3.39 13.07
C PRO A 130 -10.02 2.50 11.92
N ASP A 131 -10.97 2.01 11.11
CA ASP A 131 -10.72 0.97 10.11
C ASP A 131 -11.16 1.35 8.68
N PRO A 132 -10.69 2.51 8.15
CA PRO A 132 -11.05 2.87 6.78
C PRO A 132 -10.65 1.77 5.80
N ALA A 133 -11.39 1.62 4.71
CA ALA A 133 -11.08 0.63 3.66
C ALA A 133 -9.63 0.74 3.13
N SER A 134 -9.04 1.92 3.25
CA SER A 134 -7.64 2.21 2.90
C SER A 134 -6.62 1.89 4.00
N LYS A 135 -6.99 1.35 5.17
CA LYS A 135 -6.10 1.13 6.33
C LYS A 135 -4.78 0.41 5.99
N ASN A 136 -4.80 -0.41 4.94
CA ASN A 136 -3.62 -1.11 4.43
C ASN A 136 -2.57 -0.19 3.76
N ALA A 137 -2.93 1.05 3.46
CA ALA A 137 -2.09 2.05 2.79
C ALA A 137 -2.12 3.41 3.48
N ALA A 138 -3.24 3.76 4.13
CA ALA A 138 -3.42 5.01 4.86
C ALA A 138 -2.54 5.06 6.11
N MET A 139 -2.01 6.24 6.39
CA MET A 139 -1.18 6.50 7.57
C MET A 139 -2.03 7.13 8.68
N VAL A 140 -1.66 6.85 9.94
CA VAL A 140 -2.37 7.29 11.16
C VAL A 140 -2.66 8.79 11.15
N GLY A 141 -1.69 9.64 10.77
CA GLY A 141 -1.93 11.09 10.70
C GLY A 141 -3.09 11.47 9.78
N GLY A 142 -3.18 10.84 8.58
CA GLY A 142 -4.31 11.05 7.67
C GLY A 142 -5.62 10.46 8.20
N ILE A 143 -5.57 9.28 8.82
CA ILE A 143 -6.76 8.63 9.43
C ILE A 143 -7.36 9.53 10.49
N VAL A 144 -6.54 10.07 11.40
CA VAL A 144 -7.01 10.92 12.50
C VAL A 144 -7.50 12.28 12.02
N VAL A 145 -6.71 13.03 11.22
CA VAL A 145 -7.12 14.37 10.80
C VAL A 145 -8.31 14.39 9.83
N ASN A 146 -8.64 13.27 9.19
CA ASN A 146 -9.87 13.13 8.41
C ASN A 146 -11.02 12.51 9.20
N ASN A 147 -10.80 12.07 10.44
CA ASN A 147 -11.71 11.21 11.19
C ASN A 147 -12.17 10.02 10.34
N ALA A 148 -11.24 9.45 9.57
CA ALA A 148 -11.55 8.37 8.63
C ALA A 148 -12.01 7.13 9.38
N SER A 149 -13.13 6.59 8.98
CA SER A 149 -13.78 5.44 9.63
C SER A 149 -14.06 4.33 8.61
N GLY A 150 -14.69 3.26 9.05
CA GLY A 150 -15.06 2.13 8.23
C GLY A 150 -16.27 1.41 8.81
N MET A 151 -16.38 0.12 8.50
CA MET A 151 -17.56 -0.68 8.83
C MET A 151 -17.66 -1.08 10.30
N ASN A 152 -16.54 -1.14 11.03
CA ASN A 152 -16.52 -1.69 12.39
C ASN A 152 -16.48 -0.62 13.49
N CYS A 153 -16.08 0.60 13.19
CA CYS A 153 -15.92 1.62 14.22
C CYS A 153 -17.20 2.44 14.51
N GLY A 154 -18.14 2.47 13.58
CA GLY A 154 -19.38 3.24 13.73
C GLY A 154 -19.11 4.70 14.11
N THR A 155 -20.01 5.27 14.94
CA THR A 155 -19.86 6.59 15.55
C THR A 155 -19.23 6.54 16.96
N HIS A 156 -18.90 5.34 17.47
CA HIS A 156 -18.47 5.10 18.84
C HIS A 156 -17.00 4.74 18.99
N ALA A 157 -16.34 4.31 17.92
CA ALA A 157 -14.95 3.83 17.95
C ALA A 157 -14.06 4.44 16.85
N ASN A 158 -14.51 5.54 16.21
CA ASN A 158 -13.74 6.35 15.27
C ASN A 158 -12.69 7.22 16.01
N SER A 159 -11.89 7.98 15.29
CA SER A 159 -10.73 8.68 15.87
C SER A 159 -11.10 9.67 16.96
N ASP A 160 -12.20 10.42 16.82
CA ASP A 160 -12.63 11.42 17.81
C ASP A 160 -13.07 10.81 19.15
N ARG A 161 -13.49 9.53 19.16
CA ARG A 161 -13.85 8.81 20.39
C ARG A 161 -12.69 8.08 21.05
N GLN A 162 -11.63 7.81 20.29
CA GLN A 162 -10.48 7.04 20.75
C GLN A 162 -9.27 7.94 21.11
N LEU A 163 -9.25 9.18 20.68
CA LEU A 163 -8.14 10.09 20.95
C LEU A 163 -8.06 10.44 22.45
N VAL A 164 -6.85 10.36 23.01
CA VAL A 164 -6.54 10.67 24.41
C VAL A 164 -5.74 11.98 24.50
N SER A 165 -4.71 12.12 23.68
CA SER A 165 -3.86 13.31 23.62
C SER A 165 -3.17 13.43 22.27
N ALA A 166 -2.67 14.62 21.97
CA ALA A 166 -1.96 14.90 20.73
C ALA A 166 -0.79 15.88 20.95
N ARG A 167 0.27 15.69 20.14
CA ARG A 167 1.31 16.72 19.96
C ARG A 167 1.05 17.45 18.67
N ILE A 168 0.84 18.75 18.76
CA ILE A 168 0.39 19.62 17.68
C ILE A 168 1.45 20.69 17.43
N ILE A 169 1.74 20.98 16.16
CA ILE A 169 2.59 22.11 15.77
C ILE A 169 1.72 23.14 15.07
N LEU A 170 1.58 24.32 15.67
CA LEU A 170 0.78 25.43 15.19
C LEU A 170 1.47 26.18 14.03
N PRO A 171 0.75 27.03 13.25
CA PRO A 171 1.31 27.77 12.13
C PRO A 171 2.48 28.69 12.48
N ASP A 172 2.58 29.17 13.71
CA ASP A 172 3.71 29.98 14.21
C ASP A 172 4.94 29.14 14.55
N GLY A 173 4.82 27.81 14.56
CA GLY A 173 5.86 26.86 14.94
C GLY A 173 5.81 26.42 16.39
N THR A 174 4.85 26.90 17.19
CA THR A 174 4.67 26.49 18.59
C THR A 174 4.27 25.01 18.65
N ILE A 175 4.91 24.24 19.53
CA ILE A 175 4.61 22.85 19.80
C ILE A 175 3.77 22.76 21.07
N LEU A 176 2.62 22.15 21.01
CA LEU A 176 1.73 21.87 22.13
C LEU A 176 1.58 20.34 22.29
N ASP A 177 1.90 19.83 23.47
CA ASP A 177 1.58 18.47 23.88
C ASP A 177 0.42 18.50 24.86
N THR A 178 -0.76 18.06 24.43
CA THR A 178 -1.97 18.08 25.26
C THR A 178 -2.00 16.93 26.30
N GLY A 179 -1.07 15.99 26.22
CA GLY A 179 -0.84 14.94 27.23
C GLY A 179 0.13 15.34 28.34
N ASP A 180 0.85 16.46 28.18
CA ASP A 180 1.85 16.94 29.13
C ASP A 180 1.39 18.19 29.86
N ALA A 181 1.35 18.13 31.19
CA ALA A 181 0.90 19.24 32.05
C ALA A 181 1.79 20.49 31.93
N GLU A 182 3.12 20.31 31.85
CA GLU A 182 4.07 21.42 31.71
C GLU A 182 3.89 22.13 30.37
N SER A 183 3.67 21.37 29.30
CA SER A 183 3.38 21.91 27.96
C SER A 183 2.07 22.72 27.97
N LYS A 184 1.00 22.21 28.59
CA LYS A 184 -0.28 22.92 28.72
C LYS A 184 -0.13 24.24 29.50
N ASP A 185 0.60 24.23 30.60
CA ASP A 185 0.86 25.43 31.41
C ASP A 185 1.72 26.46 30.66
N ALA A 186 2.72 26.02 29.96
CA ALA A 186 3.54 26.89 29.11
C ALA A 186 2.71 27.50 27.97
N PHE A 187 1.86 26.72 27.34
CA PHE A 187 0.98 27.17 26.25
C PHE A 187 -0.06 28.19 26.78
N ARG A 188 -0.69 27.94 27.93
CA ARG A 188 -1.64 28.87 28.56
C ARG A 188 -1.01 30.25 28.85
N LYS A 189 0.28 30.27 29.24
CA LYS A 189 1.04 31.52 29.50
C LYS A 189 1.42 32.23 28.20
N SER A 190 1.80 31.52 27.17
CA SER A 190 2.27 32.10 25.89
C SER A 190 1.14 32.46 24.93
N HIS A 191 -0.03 31.80 25.03
CA HIS A 191 -1.17 31.97 24.13
C HIS A 191 -2.50 32.20 24.91
N PRO A 192 -2.56 33.17 25.84
CA PRO A 192 -3.75 33.38 26.68
C PRO A 192 -4.97 33.72 25.84
N ASP A 193 -4.84 34.51 24.77
CA ASP A 193 -5.95 34.92 23.91
C ASP A 193 -6.49 33.71 23.11
N PHE A 194 -5.65 32.75 22.75
CA PHE A 194 -6.07 31.54 22.10
C PHE A 194 -6.96 30.67 23.02
N ILE A 195 -6.50 30.46 24.27
CA ILE A 195 -7.27 29.71 25.29
C ILE A 195 -8.61 30.40 25.56
N SER A 196 -8.58 31.72 25.80
CA SER A 196 -9.80 32.53 26.04
C SER A 196 -10.76 32.45 24.82
N GLY A 197 -10.22 32.41 23.62
CA GLY A 197 -11.01 32.26 22.40
C GLY A 197 -11.73 30.90 22.30
N ILE A 198 -11.06 29.82 22.67
CA ILE A 198 -11.65 28.47 22.75
C ILE A 198 -12.75 28.43 23.81
N GLU A 199 -12.47 29.00 25.00
CA GLU A 199 -13.44 29.04 26.10
C GLU A 199 -14.66 29.88 25.74
N ALA A 200 -14.48 31.05 25.09
CA ALA A 200 -15.57 31.91 24.65
C ALA A 200 -16.48 31.22 23.60
N ILE A 201 -15.88 30.53 22.64
CA ILE A 201 -16.67 29.75 21.64
C ILE A 201 -17.44 28.61 22.33
N ARG A 202 -16.81 27.87 23.24
CA ARG A 202 -17.47 26.82 24.04
C ARG A 202 -18.68 27.37 24.81
N ASP A 203 -18.50 28.48 25.52
CA ASP A 203 -19.53 29.07 26.38
C ASP A 203 -20.71 29.58 25.53
N GLU A 204 -20.44 30.21 24.38
CA GLU A 204 -21.43 30.65 23.42
C GLU A 204 -22.24 29.49 22.83
N VAL A 205 -21.55 28.42 22.36
CA VAL A 205 -22.20 27.22 21.80
C VAL A 205 -23.12 26.57 22.83
N ASN A 206 -22.69 26.46 24.10
CA ASN A 206 -23.50 25.87 25.16
C ASN A 206 -24.61 26.78 25.68
N ALA A 207 -24.49 28.10 25.51
CA ALA A 207 -25.57 29.05 25.82
C ALA A 207 -26.69 29.04 24.76
N ASP A 208 -26.37 28.76 23.51
CA ASP A 208 -27.35 28.56 22.43
C ASP A 208 -27.78 27.10 22.36
N LYS A 209 -28.88 26.78 23.10
CA LYS A 209 -29.38 25.40 23.16
C LYS A 209 -29.71 24.82 21.78
N GLU A 210 -30.29 25.65 20.91
CA GLU A 210 -30.63 25.19 19.55
C GLU A 210 -29.37 24.75 18.75
N LEU A 211 -28.34 25.54 18.84
CA LEU A 211 -27.04 25.21 18.19
C LEU A 211 -26.40 23.97 18.83
N ALA A 212 -26.37 23.88 20.15
CA ALA A 212 -25.80 22.71 20.83
C ALA A 212 -26.55 21.42 20.51
N ASP A 213 -27.88 21.46 20.46
CA ASP A 213 -28.72 20.30 20.11
C ASP A 213 -28.56 19.95 18.62
N ARG A 214 -28.42 20.93 17.73
CA ARG A 214 -28.12 20.74 16.32
C ARG A 214 -26.77 20.02 16.13
N ILE A 215 -25.74 20.44 16.85
CA ILE A 215 -24.42 19.81 16.82
C ILE A 215 -24.54 18.34 17.26
N ARG A 216 -25.18 18.04 18.38
CA ARG A 216 -25.37 16.66 18.84
C ARG A 216 -26.13 15.81 17.84
N TYR A 217 -27.19 16.36 17.25
CA TYR A 217 -28.01 15.69 16.25
C TYR A 217 -27.21 15.32 15.00
N LYS A 218 -26.44 16.25 14.42
CA LYS A 218 -25.64 16.01 13.23
C LYS A 218 -24.50 14.99 13.45
N TYR A 219 -23.98 14.90 14.68
CA TYR A 219 -22.96 13.88 15.03
C TYR A 219 -23.56 12.60 15.65
N SER A 220 -24.88 12.43 15.64
CA SER A 220 -25.50 11.15 15.98
C SER A 220 -25.39 10.12 14.84
N ILE A 221 -25.08 10.58 13.64
CA ILE A 221 -24.69 9.78 12.48
C ILE A 221 -23.22 10.07 12.13
N LYS A 222 -22.62 9.27 11.24
CA LYS A 222 -21.30 9.58 10.70
C LYS A 222 -21.33 10.93 9.98
N ASN A 223 -20.48 11.85 10.38
CA ASN A 223 -20.38 13.18 9.79
C ASN A 223 -18.96 13.73 9.86
N VAL A 224 -18.38 14.03 8.72
CA VAL A 224 -17.10 14.70 8.55
C VAL A 224 -17.21 15.90 7.61
N THR A 225 -18.43 16.44 7.42
CA THR A 225 -18.67 17.67 6.67
C THR A 225 -18.31 18.87 7.54
N GLY A 226 -17.36 19.69 7.11
CA GLY A 226 -16.88 20.84 7.87
C GLY A 226 -15.83 20.48 8.94
N LEU A 227 -15.52 21.43 9.82
CA LEU A 227 -14.68 21.17 11.00
C LEU A 227 -15.51 20.44 12.07
N ASN A 228 -14.85 19.52 12.77
CA ASN A 228 -15.46 18.86 13.92
C ASN A 228 -15.65 19.85 15.07
N ILE A 229 -16.88 20.34 15.25
CA ILE A 229 -17.26 21.25 16.37
C ILE A 229 -17.95 20.52 17.53
N LEU A 230 -18.09 19.20 17.46
CA LEU A 230 -18.61 18.37 18.55
C LEU A 230 -17.86 18.54 19.88
N PRO A 231 -16.52 18.76 19.91
CA PRO A 231 -15.79 18.95 21.16
C PRO A 231 -16.32 20.06 22.05
N PHE A 232 -16.92 21.12 21.48
CA PHE A 232 -17.48 22.23 22.25
C PHE A 232 -18.69 21.85 23.11
N VAL A 233 -19.43 20.80 22.74
CA VAL A 233 -20.58 20.29 23.50
C VAL A 233 -20.26 19.05 24.33
N LEU A 234 -19.06 18.46 24.18
CA LEU A 234 -18.64 17.28 24.93
C LEU A 234 -17.66 17.57 26.04
N PHE A 235 -16.80 18.59 25.88
CA PHE A 235 -15.69 18.88 26.81
C PHE A 235 -15.78 20.26 27.39
N THR A 236 -15.29 20.39 28.64
CA THR A 236 -15.17 21.67 29.33
C THR A 236 -13.74 22.20 29.39
N ASP A 237 -12.75 21.32 29.44
CA ASP A 237 -11.34 21.68 29.41
C ASP A 237 -10.94 22.16 27.98
N PRO A 238 -10.34 23.38 27.85
CA PRO A 238 -9.95 23.88 26.53
C PRO A 238 -8.90 23.03 25.86
N PHE A 239 -8.05 22.30 26.57
CA PHE A 239 -7.06 21.40 25.96
C PHE A 239 -7.69 20.12 25.42
N ASP A 240 -8.73 19.59 26.06
CA ASP A 240 -9.51 18.48 25.49
C ASP A 240 -10.22 18.93 24.22
N ILE A 241 -10.77 20.13 24.21
CA ILE A 241 -11.40 20.72 23.01
C ILE A 241 -10.35 20.86 21.90
N ILE A 242 -9.19 21.48 22.16
CA ILE A 242 -8.10 21.65 21.19
C ILE A 242 -7.65 20.30 20.64
N THR A 243 -7.48 19.28 21.49
CA THR A 243 -7.08 17.94 21.10
C THR A 243 -8.04 17.34 20.08
N HIS A 244 -9.34 17.38 20.38
CA HIS A 244 -10.37 16.75 19.55
C HIS A 244 -10.76 17.58 18.31
N LEU A 245 -10.51 18.90 18.29
CA LEU A 245 -10.61 19.73 17.08
C LEU A 245 -9.59 19.34 16.00
N MET A 246 -8.50 18.67 16.36
CA MET A 246 -7.56 18.13 15.37
C MET A 246 -8.15 16.98 14.55
N VAL A 247 -9.12 16.26 15.10
CA VAL A 247 -9.84 15.19 14.39
C VAL A 247 -10.85 15.80 13.42
N GLY A 248 -10.78 15.45 12.14
CA GLY A 248 -11.60 16.08 11.10
C GLY A 248 -11.09 17.46 10.64
N SER A 249 -9.90 17.89 11.10
CA SER A 249 -9.30 19.17 10.69
C SER A 249 -8.72 19.18 9.28
N GLU A 250 -8.47 18.04 8.70
CA GLU A 250 -7.89 17.88 7.36
C GLU A 250 -6.58 18.71 7.15
N GLY A 251 -5.82 18.89 8.24
CA GLY A 251 -4.58 19.67 8.23
C GLY A 251 -4.77 21.20 8.09
N THR A 252 -5.97 21.72 8.36
CA THR A 252 -6.26 23.15 8.29
C THR A 252 -5.97 23.89 9.60
N LEU A 253 -5.80 23.19 10.73
CA LEU A 253 -5.58 23.77 12.05
C LEU A 253 -4.14 23.67 12.52
N GLY A 254 -3.40 22.65 12.16
CA GLY A 254 -2.01 22.43 12.58
C GLY A 254 -1.44 21.13 12.02
N PHE A 255 -0.17 20.87 12.32
CA PHE A 255 0.49 19.60 12.02
C PHE A 255 0.35 18.65 13.21
N LEU A 256 -0.18 17.47 12.98
CA LEU A 256 -0.30 16.42 13.98
C LEU A 256 1.01 15.63 14.04
N ALA A 257 1.82 15.84 15.08
CA ALA A 257 3.14 15.22 15.19
C ALA A 257 3.11 13.86 15.89
N GLU A 258 2.20 13.68 16.83
CA GLU A 258 2.00 12.44 17.59
C GLU A 258 0.57 12.38 18.15
N VAL A 259 0.03 11.18 18.25
CA VAL A 259 -1.28 10.92 18.88
C VAL A 259 -1.19 9.76 19.85
N THR A 260 -1.85 9.89 20.99
CA THR A 260 -2.14 8.77 21.91
C THR A 260 -3.61 8.40 21.76
N MET A 261 -3.88 7.14 21.42
CA MET A 261 -5.24 6.64 21.19
C MET A 261 -5.52 5.41 22.04
N LYS A 262 -6.76 5.26 22.46
CA LYS A 262 -7.25 4.02 23.06
C LYS A 262 -7.21 2.90 22.03
N THR A 263 -7.01 1.69 22.49
CA THR A 263 -7.08 0.47 21.66
C THR A 263 -8.40 -0.25 21.91
N GLY A 264 -8.93 -0.91 20.88
CA GLY A 264 -10.16 -1.71 20.99
C GLY A 264 -9.88 -3.17 21.34
N HIS A 265 -10.92 -3.89 21.70
CA HIS A 265 -10.88 -5.33 21.94
C HIS A 265 -10.87 -6.09 20.60
N LEU A 266 -10.00 -7.10 20.48
CA LEU A 266 -9.98 -8.03 19.34
C LEU A 266 -10.72 -9.31 19.71
N TYR A 267 -11.95 -9.43 19.25
CA TYR A 267 -12.79 -10.61 19.50
C TYR A 267 -12.19 -11.87 18.83
N PRO A 268 -12.10 -13.00 19.56
CA PRO A 268 -11.56 -14.25 19.02
C PRO A 268 -12.51 -14.99 18.08
N HIS A 269 -13.83 -14.74 18.20
CA HIS A 269 -14.86 -15.42 17.42
C HIS A 269 -15.68 -14.43 16.60
N SER A 270 -15.93 -14.75 15.33
CA SER A 270 -16.83 -14.00 14.46
C SER A 270 -17.60 -14.94 13.55
N ALA A 271 -18.80 -14.52 13.16
CA ALA A 271 -19.61 -15.19 12.15
C ALA A 271 -20.20 -14.16 11.19
N SER A 272 -20.30 -14.54 9.91
CA SER A 272 -20.89 -13.67 8.89
C SER A 272 -21.93 -14.42 8.08
N ALA A 273 -22.91 -13.66 7.56
CA ALA A 273 -23.92 -14.14 6.64
C ALA A 273 -24.13 -13.15 5.50
N MET A 274 -24.37 -13.65 4.30
CA MET A 274 -24.85 -12.85 3.17
C MET A 274 -26.35 -13.06 3.04
N LEU A 275 -27.14 -12.03 3.41
CA LEU A 275 -28.61 -12.04 3.41
C LEU A 275 -29.08 -11.43 2.09
N TYR A 276 -29.91 -12.14 1.32
CA TYR A 276 -30.38 -11.68 0.02
C TYR A 276 -31.87 -11.27 0.07
N PHE A 277 -32.17 -10.12 -0.54
CA PHE A 277 -33.52 -9.54 -0.62
C PHE A 277 -33.88 -9.23 -2.08
N LYS A 278 -35.15 -9.29 -2.42
CA LYS A 278 -35.66 -8.93 -3.75
C LYS A 278 -35.77 -7.42 -3.94
N ASP A 279 -36.01 -6.69 -2.84
CA ASP A 279 -36.21 -5.25 -2.81
C ASP A 279 -35.19 -4.55 -1.91
N ILE A 280 -34.67 -3.39 -2.36
CA ILE A 280 -33.68 -2.62 -1.61
C ILE A 280 -34.26 -2.00 -0.34
N LYS A 281 -35.54 -1.61 -0.34
CA LYS A 281 -36.21 -1.05 0.86
C LYS A 281 -36.36 -2.11 1.93
N ASP A 282 -36.72 -3.35 1.55
CA ASP A 282 -36.81 -4.47 2.50
C ASP A 282 -35.47 -4.81 3.11
N ALA A 283 -34.38 -4.79 2.31
CA ALA A 283 -33.03 -4.93 2.81
C ALA A 283 -32.69 -3.85 3.84
N CYS A 284 -32.99 -2.59 3.54
CA CYS A 284 -32.79 -1.47 4.47
C CYS A 284 -33.65 -1.58 5.73
N ARG A 285 -34.95 -1.99 5.63
CA ARG A 285 -35.81 -2.23 6.80
C ARG A 285 -35.24 -3.31 7.70
N ALA A 286 -34.68 -4.39 7.12
CA ALA A 286 -34.03 -5.43 7.90
C ALA A 286 -32.80 -4.88 8.65
N VAL A 287 -32.01 -4.00 8.04
CA VAL A 287 -30.89 -3.32 8.71
C VAL A 287 -31.39 -2.44 9.86
N VAL A 288 -32.45 -1.64 9.65
CA VAL A 288 -33.06 -0.83 10.71
C VAL A 288 -33.47 -1.71 11.91
N ALA A 289 -34.11 -2.85 11.64
CA ALA A 289 -34.49 -3.80 12.69
C ALA A 289 -33.26 -4.40 13.43
N MET A 290 -32.18 -4.64 12.72
CA MET A 290 -30.94 -5.19 13.30
C MET A 290 -30.12 -4.19 14.12
N LYS A 291 -30.37 -2.87 14.02
CA LYS A 291 -29.55 -1.82 14.68
C LYS A 291 -29.40 -2.03 16.18
N ASN A 292 -30.44 -2.50 16.85
CA ASN A 292 -30.41 -2.72 18.29
C ASN A 292 -30.13 -4.20 18.67
N GLY A 293 -29.81 -5.03 17.69
CA GLY A 293 -29.41 -6.41 17.88
C GLY A 293 -27.91 -6.57 18.08
N PRO A 294 -27.44 -7.81 18.33
CA PRO A 294 -26.01 -8.11 18.50
C PRO A 294 -25.28 -8.18 17.14
N VAL A 295 -25.50 -7.18 16.28
CA VAL A 295 -24.88 -7.03 14.97
C VAL A 295 -23.70 -6.10 15.10
N PHE A 296 -22.52 -6.56 14.68
CA PHE A 296 -21.29 -5.78 14.73
C PHE A 296 -21.13 -4.88 13.48
N SER A 297 -21.50 -5.40 12.32
CA SER A 297 -21.56 -4.63 11.07
C SER A 297 -22.62 -5.19 10.13
N ALA A 298 -23.22 -4.32 9.30
CA ALA A 298 -24.11 -4.69 8.22
C ALA A 298 -23.80 -3.83 6.99
N GLU A 299 -23.36 -4.49 5.92
CA GLU A 299 -22.96 -3.88 4.66
C GLU A 299 -24.03 -4.14 3.59
N MET A 300 -24.70 -3.09 3.14
CA MET A 300 -25.65 -3.21 2.04
C MET A 300 -24.90 -3.19 0.69
N LEU A 301 -25.30 -4.04 -0.23
CA LEU A 301 -24.81 -4.18 -1.59
C LEU A 301 -26.02 -4.22 -2.53
N ASP A 302 -26.21 -3.18 -3.34
CA ASP A 302 -27.30 -3.15 -4.30
C ASP A 302 -27.10 -4.15 -5.45
N LYS A 303 -28.13 -4.36 -6.26
CA LYS A 303 -28.11 -5.30 -7.40
C LYS A 303 -26.97 -5.02 -8.38
N LYS A 304 -26.62 -3.74 -8.61
CA LYS A 304 -25.55 -3.32 -9.53
C LYS A 304 -24.17 -3.63 -8.93
N SER A 305 -24.02 -3.46 -7.62
CA SER A 305 -22.81 -3.85 -6.89
C SER A 305 -22.51 -5.33 -7.00
N LEU A 306 -23.54 -6.20 -6.78
CA LEU A 306 -23.38 -7.65 -6.91
C LEU A 306 -23.06 -8.06 -8.35
N SER A 307 -23.76 -7.48 -9.33
CA SER A 307 -23.49 -7.72 -10.76
C SER A 307 -22.06 -7.33 -11.16
N SER A 308 -21.54 -6.25 -10.59
CA SER A 308 -20.17 -5.76 -10.88
C SER A 308 -19.09 -6.80 -10.55
N VAL A 309 -19.31 -7.64 -9.55
CA VAL A 309 -18.37 -8.69 -9.10
C VAL A 309 -18.73 -10.09 -9.61
N ASN A 310 -19.69 -10.19 -10.55
CA ASN A 310 -20.19 -11.45 -11.12
C ASN A 310 -20.72 -12.42 -10.04
N ASP A 311 -21.38 -11.92 -9.01
CA ASP A 311 -22.07 -12.77 -8.03
C ASP A 311 -23.34 -13.33 -8.64
N THR A 312 -23.25 -14.54 -9.23
CA THR A 312 -24.37 -15.23 -9.86
C THR A 312 -25.47 -15.63 -8.86
N THR A 313 -25.16 -15.73 -7.58
CA THR A 313 -26.14 -16.01 -6.52
C THR A 313 -27.05 -14.80 -6.24
N GLY A 314 -26.46 -13.61 -6.31
CA GLY A 314 -27.14 -12.34 -6.04
C GLY A 314 -27.67 -11.64 -7.29
N GLU A 315 -27.71 -12.28 -8.46
CA GLU A 315 -28.18 -11.65 -9.69
C GLU A 315 -29.62 -11.11 -9.55
N GLY A 316 -29.78 -9.80 -9.76
CA GLY A 316 -31.05 -9.10 -9.61
C GLY A 316 -31.51 -8.86 -8.17
N LEU A 317 -30.70 -9.23 -7.17
CA LEU A 317 -31.02 -9.10 -5.75
C LEU A 317 -30.22 -7.97 -5.09
N THR A 318 -30.68 -7.53 -3.92
CA THR A 318 -29.90 -6.72 -2.98
C THR A 318 -29.39 -7.63 -1.86
N ALA A 319 -28.15 -7.44 -1.41
CA ALA A 319 -27.62 -8.21 -0.29
C ALA A 319 -27.25 -7.33 0.90
N VAL A 320 -27.33 -7.93 2.09
CA VAL A 320 -26.77 -7.36 3.33
C VAL A 320 -25.78 -8.37 3.89
N LEU A 321 -24.49 -8.01 3.88
CA LEU A 321 -23.45 -8.78 4.54
C LEU A 321 -23.41 -8.38 6.01
N THR A 322 -23.84 -9.30 6.88
CA THR A 322 -23.98 -9.10 8.32
C THR A 322 -22.90 -9.85 9.08
N GLU A 323 -22.25 -9.20 10.04
CA GLU A 323 -21.25 -9.79 10.92
C GLU A 323 -21.65 -9.64 12.39
N THR A 324 -21.37 -10.67 13.19
CA THR A 324 -21.43 -10.64 14.65
C THR A 324 -20.13 -11.19 15.23
N LYS A 325 -19.75 -10.72 16.43
CA LYS A 325 -18.51 -11.08 17.13
C LYS A 325 -18.79 -11.37 18.59
N ALA A 326 -17.95 -12.22 19.19
CA ALA A 326 -18.09 -12.61 20.59
C ALA A 326 -16.76 -13.09 21.20
N ASP A 327 -16.69 -13.11 22.53
CA ASP A 327 -15.55 -13.64 23.26
C ASP A 327 -15.57 -15.17 23.41
N THR A 328 -16.79 -15.77 23.33
CA THR A 328 -16.97 -17.23 23.41
C THR A 328 -17.82 -17.74 22.23
N LYS A 329 -17.75 -19.04 21.97
CA LYS A 329 -18.58 -19.67 20.94
C LYS A 329 -20.05 -19.72 21.33
N GLU A 330 -20.34 -19.87 22.62
CA GLU A 330 -21.68 -19.88 23.18
C GLU A 330 -22.36 -18.52 22.99
N GLU A 331 -21.63 -17.44 23.28
CA GLU A 331 -22.11 -16.07 23.04
C GLU A 331 -22.30 -15.80 21.55
N LEU A 332 -21.36 -16.25 20.70
CA LEU A 332 -21.49 -16.13 19.25
C LEU A 332 -22.75 -16.82 18.75
N GLN A 333 -23.06 -18.02 19.22
CA GLN A 333 -24.28 -18.75 18.84
C GLN A 333 -25.54 -18.03 19.33
N ALA A 334 -25.54 -17.53 20.56
CA ALA A 334 -26.68 -16.75 21.10
C ALA A 334 -26.92 -15.47 20.26
N ASN A 335 -25.86 -14.78 19.85
CA ASN A 335 -25.95 -13.63 18.96
C ASN A 335 -26.56 -14.01 17.60
N ILE A 336 -26.11 -15.10 16.98
CA ILE A 336 -26.66 -15.61 15.71
C ILE A 336 -28.17 -15.90 15.85
N ASP A 337 -28.59 -16.57 16.91
CA ASP A 337 -30.00 -16.93 17.12
C ASP A 337 -30.86 -15.68 17.36
N ALA A 338 -30.34 -14.69 18.10
CA ALA A 338 -31.01 -13.41 18.28
C ALA A 338 -31.16 -12.64 16.95
N ILE A 339 -30.12 -12.61 16.10
CA ILE A 339 -30.20 -11.98 14.77
C ILE A 339 -31.20 -12.70 13.88
N LYS A 340 -31.21 -14.04 13.84
CA LYS A 340 -32.20 -14.83 13.08
C LYS A 340 -33.61 -14.51 13.51
N LYS A 341 -33.87 -14.36 14.81
CA LYS A 341 -35.17 -13.97 15.34
C LYS A 341 -35.62 -12.58 14.88
N ILE A 342 -34.69 -11.62 14.82
CA ILE A 342 -34.95 -10.27 14.27
C ILE A 342 -35.33 -10.36 12.79
N LEU A 343 -34.79 -11.31 12.06
CA LEU A 343 -34.99 -11.48 10.62
C LEU A 343 -36.26 -12.27 10.27
N GLU A 344 -36.92 -12.96 11.21
CA GLU A 344 -38.15 -13.76 10.97
C GLU A 344 -39.26 -13.01 10.22
N PRO A 345 -39.51 -11.71 10.43
CA PRO A 345 -40.57 -10.99 9.73
C PRO A 345 -40.25 -10.63 8.28
N PHE A 346 -38.99 -10.83 7.81
CA PHE A 346 -38.52 -10.39 6.48
C PHE A 346 -38.50 -11.54 5.48
N ASP A 347 -38.92 -11.25 4.22
CA ASP A 347 -38.89 -12.23 3.11
C ASP A 347 -37.49 -12.34 2.51
N LEU A 348 -36.66 -13.14 3.14
CA LEU A 348 -35.31 -13.45 2.62
C LEU A 348 -35.43 -14.37 1.41
N PHE A 349 -34.68 -14.06 0.33
CA PHE A 349 -34.60 -14.93 -0.86
C PHE A 349 -34.06 -16.33 -0.53
N LYS A 350 -33.21 -16.44 0.48
CA LYS A 350 -32.67 -17.68 1.07
C LYS A 350 -32.68 -17.59 2.58
N PRO A 351 -32.84 -18.72 3.29
CA PRO A 351 -32.68 -18.71 4.74
C PRO A 351 -31.34 -18.12 5.20
N ALA A 352 -31.34 -17.36 6.29
CA ALA A 352 -30.14 -16.76 6.87
C ALA A 352 -29.15 -17.87 7.30
N TYR A 353 -27.97 -17.91 6.65
CA TYR A 353 -26.90 -18.84 6.97
C TYR A 353 -25.69 -18.09 7.48
N PHE A 354 -25.48 -18.16 8.80
CA PHE A 354 -24.29 -17.64 9.44
C PHE A 354 -23.22 -18.73 9.52
N THR A 355 -21.99 -18.37 9.15
CA THR A 355 -20.82 -19.26 9.22
C THR A 355 -19.68 -18.61 10.01
N ASP A 356 -19.07 -19.37 10.91
CA ASP A 356 -17.86 -19.01 11.66
C ASP A 356 -16.57 -19.54 11.03
N LYS A 357 -16.68 -20.20 9.86
CA LYS A 357 -15.55 -20.77 9.13
C LYS A 357 -14.89 -19.71 8.26
N PRO A 358 -13.60 -19.37 8.51
CA PRO A 358 -12.89 -18.35 7.73
C PRO A 358 -12.86 -18.59 6.23
N GLU A 359 -12.75 -19.84 5.79
CA GLU A 359 -12.76 -20.25 4.37
C GLU A 359 -14.09 -20.01 3.66
N GLU A 360 -15.19 -19.90 4.42
CA GLU A 360 -16.52 -19.59 3.89
C GLU A 360 -16.80 -18.08 3.93
N TYR A 361 -16.71 -17.44 5.11
CA TYR A 361 -17.08 -16.04 5.24
C TYR A 361 -16.10 -15.09 4.53
N SER A 362 -14.83 -15.46 4.37
CA SER A 362 -13.88 -14.65 3.60
C SER A 362 -14.32 -14.43 2.14
N LYS A 363 -15.12 -15.34 1.57
CA LYS A 363 -15.69 -15.17 0.24
C LYS A 363 -16.71 -14.04 0.19
N TYR A 364 -17.54 -13.88 1.24
CA TYR A 364 -18.49 -12.78 1.34
C TYR A 364 -17.77 -11.43 1.42
N TRP A 365 -16.72 -11.36 2.24
CA TRP A 365 -15.90 -10.16 2.36
C TRP A 365 -15.10 -9.87 1.09
N ALA A 366 -14.70 -10.90 0.33
CA ALA A 366 -14.08 -10.74 -0.98
C ALA A 366 -15.04 -10.12 -2.01
N ILE A 367 -16.30 -10.53 -2.03
CA ILE A 367 -17.37 -9.91 -2.83
C ILE A 367 -17.45 -8.41 -2.49
N ARG A 368 -17.63 -8.08 -1.21
CA ARG A 368 -17.76 -6.69 -0.75
C ARG A 368 -16.55 -5.83 -1.12
N SER A 369 -15.36 -6.32 -0.89
CA SER A 369 -14.11 -5.60 -1.19
C SER A 369 -13.79 -5.53 -2.68
N GLY A 370 -14.39 -6.40 -3.48
CA GLY A 370 -14.22 -6.48 -4.93
C GLY A 370 -15.02 -5.45 -5.72
N ILE A 371 -16.05 -4.81 -5.15
CA ILE A 371 -16.96 -3.90 -5.89
C ILE A 371 -16.21 -2.72 -6.48
N PHE A 372 -15.52 -1.93 -5.65
CA PHE A 372 -14.78 -0.75 -6.13
C PHE A 372 -13.68 -1.10 -7.15
N PRO A 373 -12.85 -2.13 -6.93
CA PRO A 373 -11.93 -2.64 -7.95
C PRO A 373 -12.62 -3.05 -9.25
N SER A 374 -13.75 -3.71 -9.17
CA SER A 374 -14.47 -4.18 -10.36
C SER A 374 -15.00 -3.02 -11.19
N VAL A 375 -15.72 -2.09 -10.58
CA VAL A 375 -16.19 -0.87 -11.25
C VAL A 375 -15.03 -0.10 -11.87
N GLY A 376 -13.94 0.09 -11.12
CA GLY A 376 -12.73 0.74 -11.62
C GLY A 376 -12.07 -0.02 -12.78
N GLY A 377 -12.10 -1.35 -12.74
CA GLY A 377 -11.52 -2.22 -13.77
C GLY A 377 -12.32 -2.31 -15.07
N THR A 378 -13.63 -2.17 -15.01
CA THR A 378 -14.54 -2.28 -16.18
C THR A 378 -14.90 -0.95 -16.81
N ARG A 379 -14.66 0.17 -16.11
CA ARG A 379 -15.02 1.52 -16.59
C ARG A 379 -14.46 1.85 -17.98
N PRO A 380 -15.13 2.71 -18.76
CA PRO A 380 -14.58 3.23 -20.01
C PRO A 380 -13.21 3.91 -19.79
N LEU A 381 -12.26 3.68 -20.71
CA LEU A 381 -10.95 4.32 -20.65
C LEU A 381 -11.08 5.84 -20.80
N GLY A 382 -10.24 6.59 -20.10
CA GLY A 382 -10.31 8.07 -20.07
C GLY A 382 -11.31 8.64 -19.06
N THR A 383 -12.10 7.78 -18.38
CA THR A 383 -12.96 8.19 -17.26
C THR A 383 -12.24 8.02 -15.92
N THR A 384 -12.70 8.77 -14.92
CA THR A 384 -12.33 8.53 -13.51
C THR A 384 -13.46 7.80 -12.78
N VAL A 385 -13.11 7.06 -11.75
CA VAL A 385 -14.08 6.53 -10.79
C VAL A 385 -14.25 7.56 -9.69
N LEU A 386 -15.48 7.98 -9.46
CA LEU A 386 -15.85 8.82 -8.34
C LEU A 386 -16.57 7.94 -7.32
N ILE A 387 -16.18 8.07 -6.08
CA ILE A 387 -16.86 7.46 -4.94
C ILE A 387 -17.26 8.58 -3.99
N GLU A 388 -18.54 8.82 -3.92
CA GLU A 388 -19.13 9.77 -3.01
C GLU A 388 -19.66 9.04 -1.77
N ASP A 389 -19.93 9.79 -0.71
CA ASP A 389 -20.05 9.27 0.63
C ASP A 389 -21.06 10.10 1.41
N VAL A 390 -22.23 9.55 1.65
CA VAL A 390 -23.33 10.22 2.33
C VAL A 390 -23.81 9.41 3.53
N ALA A 391 -24.39 10.07 4.53
CA ALA A 391 -25.04 9.39 5.64
C ALA A 391 -26.43 9.93 5.91
N PHE A 392 -27.33 9.03 6.30
CA PHE A 392 -28.70 9.29 6.68
C PHE A 392 -28.97 8.78 8.09
N HIS A 393 -29.93 9.40 8.79
CA HIS A 393 -30.48 8.79 9.99
C HIS A 393 -31.11 7.46 9.61
N ILE A 394 -30.88 6.44 10.42
CA ILE A 394 -31.18 5.06 10.04
C ILE A 394 -32.65 4.79 9.74
N GLU A 395 -33.57 5.52 10.39
CA GLU A 395 -34.99 5.45 10.13
C GLU A 395 -35.38 5.90 8.72
N ASN A 396 -34.61 6.77 8.10
CA ASN A 396 -34.84 7.26 6.74
C ASN A 396 -34.19 6.36 5.66
N LEU A 397 -33.42 5.37 6.08
CA LEU A 397 -32.57 4.59 5.19
C LEU A 397 -33.31 3.93 4.01
N PRO A 398 -34.53 3.31 4.21
CA PRO A 398 -35.22 2.66 3.10
C PRO A 398 -35.58 3.64 1.96
N GLU A 399 -36.13 4.81 2.32
CA GLU A 399 -36.58 5.80 1.36
C GLU A 399 -35.41 6.57 0.76
N ALA A 400 -34.44 6.98 1.58
CA ALA A 400 -33.27 7.70 1.13
C ALA A 400 -32.42 6.89 0.15
N THR A 401 -32.29 5.58 0.36
CA THR A 401 -31.55 4.69 -0.55
C THR A 401 -32.24 4.57 -1.90
N ALA A 402 -33.57 4.40 -1.92
CA ALA A 402 -34.33 4.33 -3.15
C ALA A 402 -34.27 5.64 -3.94
N ASP A 403 -34.48 6.78 -3.26
CA ASP A 403 -34.40 8.09 -3.91
C ASP A 403 -33.00 8.37 -4.48
N LEU A 404 -31.92 7.96 -3.80
CA LEU A 404 -30.57 8.08 -4.30
C LEU A 404 -30.37 7.22 -5.56
N ALA A 405 -30.89 5.99 -5.58
CA ALA A 405 -30.81 5.12 -6.74
C ALA A 405 -31.56 5.71 -7.94
N ASP A 406 -32.79 6.21 -7.72
CA ASP A 406 -33.60 6.87 -8.75
C ASP A 406 -32.92 8.14 -9.30
N LEU A 407 -32.27 8.90 -8.42
CA LEU A 407 -31.54 10.10 -8.80
C LEU A 407 -30.35 9.76 -9.72
N LEU A 408 -29.55 8.76 -9.39
CA LEU A 408 -28.42 8.32 -10.21
C LEU A 408 -28.91 7.83 -11.58
N GLU A 409 -30.01 7.10 -11.66
CA GLU A 409 -30.61 6.65 -12.90
C GLU A 409 -31.15 7.81 -13.73
N LYS A 410 -31.85 8.79 -13.12
CA LYS A 410 -32.34 10.02 -13.76
C LYS A 410 -31.20 10.76 -14.49
N PHE A 411 -30.00 10.77 -13.95
CA PHE A 411 -28.82 11.40 -14.55
C PHE A 411 -28.03 10.48 -15.50
N GLY A 412 -28.54 9.29 -15.84
CA GLY A 412 -27.94 8.37 -16.80
C GLY A 412 -26.68 7.67 -16.28
N PHE A 413 -26.59 7.45 -14.94
CA PHE A 413 -25.56 6.62 -14.33
C PHE A 413 -26.12 5.22 -14.07
N ASP A 414 -26.51 4.54 -15.15
CA ASP A 414 -27.17 3.23 -15.07
C ASP A 414 -26.30 2.12 -14.48
N ASP A 415 -24.97 2.31 -14.52
CA ASP A 415 -23.97 1.42 -13.94
C ASP A 415 -23.52 1.85 -12.51
N ALA A 416 -24.11 2.91 -11.96
CA ALA A 416 -23.76 3.36 -10.61
C ALA A 416 -24.08 2.27 -9.57
N CYS A 417 -23.12 2.02 -8.66
CA CYS A 417 -23.27 1.08 -7.56
C CYS A 417 -23.53 1.84 -6.25
N ILE A 418 -24.48 1.36 -5.45
CA ILE A 418 -24.72 1.86 -4.09
C ILE A 418 -24.39 0.72 -3.11
N TYR A 419 -23.44 0.98 -2.21
CA TYR A 419 -23.09 0.04 -1.17
C TYR A 419 -22.51 0.79 0.04
N GLY A 420 -22.49 0.16 1.20
CA GLY A 420 -21.86 0.80 2.37
C GLY A 420 -22.32 0.28 3.70
N HIS A 421 -21.93 1.02 4.72
CA HIS A 421 -22.11 0.70 6.13
C HIS A 421 -23.55 1.00 6.57
N ALA A 422 -24.49 0.15 6.13
CA ALA A 422 -25.92 0.39 6.29
C ALA A 422 -26.35 0.50 7.76
N LEU A 423 -25.68 -0.27 8.66
CA LEU A 423 -25.95 -0.19 10.11
C LEU A 423 -25.71 1.22 10.68
N GLU A 424 -24.85 2.00 10.03
CA GLU A 424 -24.50 3.37 10.40
C GLU A 424 -25.18 4.42 9.48
N GLY A 425 -26.10 3.99 8.62
CA GLY A 425 -26.76 4.86 7.66
C GLY A 425 -25.85 5.44 6.58
N ASN A 426 -24.62 4.95 6.45
CA ASN A 426 -23.61 5.49 5.55
C ASN A 426 -23.53 4.69 4.26
N TYR A 427 -23.69 5.37 3.12
CA TYR A 427 -23.58 4.80 1.80
C TYR A 427 -22.53 5.47 0.94
N HIS A 428 -21.87 4.66 0.15
CA HIS A 428 -21.06 5.10 -0.98
C HIS A 428 -21.85 4.88 -2.26
N PHE A 429 -21.84 5.86 -3.15
CA PHE A 429 -22.23 5.64 -4.53
C PHE A 429 -21.03 5.84 -5.44
N VAL A 430 -20.87 4.91 -6.37
CA VAL A 430 -19.73 4.85 -7.28
C VAL A 430 -20.21 5.07 -8.69
N ILE A 431 -19.64 6.09 -9.36
CA ILE A 431 -19.96 6.42 -10.74
C ILE A 431 -18.69 6.50 -11.59
N SER A 432 -18.82 6.21 -12.87
CA SER A 432 -17.78 6.43 -13.87
C SER A 432 -18.03 7.75 -14.60
N GLN A 433 -17.14 8.75 -14.41
CA GLN A 433 -17.31 10.11 -14.92
C GLN A 433 -16.12 10.55 -15.77
N SER A 434 -16.41 11.22 -16.90
CA SER A 434 -15.45 11.98 -17.68
C SER A 434 -15.69 13.47 -17.51
N PHE A 435 -14.62 14.27 -17.60
CA PHE A 435 -14.67 15.74 -17.52
C PHE A 435 -14.10 16.39 -18.79
N ASP A 436 -14.12 15.68 -19.91
CA ASP A 436 -13.52 16.08 -21.19
C ASP A 436 -14.38 17.03 -22.01
N THR A 437 -15.68 17.12 -21.70
CA THR A 437 -16.60 18.07 -22.34
C THR A 437 -17.40 18.86 -21.32
N LYS A 438 -17.89 20.03 -21.75
CA LYS A 438 -18.70 20.88 -20.88
C LYS A 438 -20.00 20.20 -20.46
N GLU A 439 -20.65 19.47 -21.35
CA GLU A 439 -21.91 18.75 -21.06
C GLU A 439 -21.72 17.74 -19.95
N LYS A 440 -20.60 17.02 -19.94
CA LYS A 440 -20.27 16.03 -18.90
C LYS A 440 -19.96 16.70 -17.57
N VAL A 441 -19.27 17.85 -17.60
CA VAL A 441 -19.02 18.66 -16.39
C VAL A 441 -20.35 19.19 -15.82
N ASP A 442 -21.22 19.72 -16.69
CA ASP A 442 -22.53 20.26 -16.31
C ASP A 442 -23.44 19.15 -15.76
N ARG A 443 -23.44 17.95 -16.36
CA ARG A 443 -24.16 16.79 -15.83
C ARG A 443 -23.72 16.43 -14.40
N TYR A 444 -22.41 16.36 -14.16
CA TYR A 444 -21.87 16.08 -12.82
C TYR A 444 -22.22 17.20 -11.83
N ARG A 445 -22.10 18.48 -12.27
CA ARG A 445 -22.48 19.63 -11.44
C ARG A 445 -23.93 19.52 -10.98
N THR A 446 -24.87 19.29 -11.91
CA THR A 446 -26.30 19.21 -11.60
C THR A 446 -26.61 17.98 -10.74
N LEU A 447 -25.99 16.82 -11.02
CA LEU A 447 -26.14 15.65 -10.15
C LEU A 447 -25.74 15.97 -8.71
N MET A 448 -24.59 16.61 -8.50
CA MET A 448 -24.13 16.90 -7.15
C MET A 448 -25.05 17.88 -6.42
N GLN A 449 -25.59 18.89 -7.11
CA GLN A 449 -26.58 19.81 -6.55
C GLN A 449 -27.86 19.08 -6.13
N GLU A 450 -28.37 18.16 -6.95
CA GLU A 450 -29.55 17.36 -6.60
C GLU A 450 -29.25 16.38 -5.43
N VAL A 451 -28.05 15.80 -5.36
CA VAL A 451 -27.62 14.97 -4.22
C VAL A 451 -27.58 15.80 -2.94
N GLU A 452 -27.08 17.03 -2.99
CA GLU A 452 -27.04 17.93 -1.83
C GLU A 452 -28.45 18.22 -1.31
N HIS A 453 -29.37 18.58 -2.21
CA HIS A 453 -30.78 18.82 -1.85
C HIS A 453 -31.43 17.55 -1.29
N LEU A 454 -31.17 16.39 -1.89
CA LEU A 454 -31.68 15.13 -1.38
C LEU A 454 -31.17 14.85 0.04
N VAL A 455 -29.87 14.98 0.26
CA VAL A 455 -29.23 14.62 1.55
C VAL A 455 -29.59 15.65 2.63
N VAL A 456 -29.48 16.95 2.32
CA VAL A 456 -29.62 18.02 3.32
C VAL A 456 -31.07 18.43 3.50
N ASP A 457 -31.74 18.85 2.42
CA ASP A 457 -33.08 19.47 2.54
C ASP A 457 -34.17 18.43 2.81
N LYS A 458 -34.07 17.23 2.21
CA LYS A 458 -35.11 16.20 2.37
C LYS A 458 -34.87 15.31 3.58
N TYR A 459 -33.64 14.89 3.85
CA TYR A 459 -33.35 13.89 4.89
C TYR A 459 -32.51 14.39 6.05
N ASP A 460 -32.06 15.65 6.03
CA ASP A 460 -31.15 16.23 7.04
C ASP A 460 -29.94 15.35 7.39
N GLY A 461 -29.42 14.67 6.38
CA GLY A 461 -28.27 13.77 6.46
C GLY A 461 -26.91 14.48 6.44
N SER A 462 -25.86 13.74 6.19
CA SER A 462 -24.49 14.26 6.04
C SER A 462 -23.98 14.07 4.62
N LEU A 463 -23.41 15.12 4.04
CA LEU A 463 -22.80 15.11 2.69
C LEU A 463 -21.46 14.38 2.64
N LYS A 464 -20.80 14.20 3.79
CA LYS A 464 -19.60 13.37 3.96
C LYS A 464 -19.64 12.62 5.28
N ALA A 465 -19.74 11.29 5.17
CA ALA A 465 -19.78 10.43 6.34
C ALA A 465 -18.37 10.11 6.88
N GLU A 466 -17.39 9.82 5.98
CA GLU A 466 -16.06 9.36 6.37
C GLU A 466 -14.90 9.80 5.46
N HIS A 467 -15.16 10.24 4.20
CA HIS A 467 -14.09 10.58 3.24
C HIS A 467 -13.46 11.96 3.47
N GLY A 468 -14.03 12.78 4.36
CA GLY A 468 -13.64 14.15 4.62
C GLY A 468 -14.23 15.14 3.61
N THR A 469 -14.38 16.38 4.04
CA THR A 469 -14.92 17.50 3.24
C THR A 469 -14.05 17.79 2.03
N GLY A 470 -12.76 17.92 2.25
CA GLY A 470 -11.79 18.24 1.21
C GLY A 470 -12.09 19.53 0.46
N ARG A 471 -11.74 19.54 -0.83
CA ARG A 471 -12.13 20.55 -1.80
C ARG A 471 -13.50 20.24 -2.40
N ASN A 472 -13.89 18.99 -2.35
CA ASN A 472 -15.07 18.44 -3.00
C ASN A 472 -16.36 19.00 -2.40
N MET A 473 -16.48 19.00 -1.07
CA MET A 473 -17.67 19.45 -0.36
C MET A 473 -17.49 20.79 0.35
N ALA A 474 -16.36 21.47 0.21
CA ALA A 474 -16.12 22.75 0.85
C ALA A 474 -17.21 23.82 0.55
N PRO A 475 -17.77 23.96 -0.68
CA PRO A 475 -18.82 24.93 -0.94
C PRO A 475 -20.14 24.66 -0.22
N PHE A 476 -20.37 23.41 0.21
CA PHE A 476 -21.65 22.93 0.73
C PHE A 476 -21.71 22.80 2.24
N VAL A 477 -20.60 23.06 2.94
CA VAL A 477 -20.55 23.01 4.41
C VAL A 477 -21.57 23.92 5.05
N LYS A 478 -21.71 25.16 4.54
CA LYS A 478 -22.70 26.10 5.03
C LYS A 478 -24.15 25.65 4.81
N LEU A 479 -24.43 25.00 3.68
CA LEU A 479 -25.75 24.43 3.38
C LEU A 479 -26.14 23.37 4.41
N GLU A 480 -25.24 22.45 4.72
CA GLU A 480 -25.52 21.35 5.67
C GLU A 480 -25.65 21.84 7.12
N TRP A 481 -24.81 22.80 7.53
CA TRP A 481 -24.68 23.20 8.93
C TRP A 481 -25.47 24.46 9.32
N GLY A 482 -25.86 25.28 8.35
CA GLY A 482 -26.46 26.59 8.57
C GLY A 482 -25.43 27.65 9.00
N GLU A 483 -25.89 28.91 9.13
CA GLU A 483 -25.03 30.06 9.41
C GLU A 483 -24.31 29.97 10.75
N LYS A 484 -25.00 29.62 11.83
CA LYS A 484 -24.45 29.65 13.21
C LYS A 484 -23.29 28.66 13.37
N ALA A 485 -23.50 27.39 12.98
CA ALA A 485 -22.47 26.36 13.08
C ALA A 485 -21.28 26.63 12.14
N PHE A 486 -21.56 27.10 10.94
CA PHE A 486 -20.51 27.47 9.97
C PHE A 486 -19.68 28.65 10.47
N ASP A 487 -20.28 29.64 11.14
CA ASP A 487 -19.55 30.74 11.79
C ASP A 487 -18.62 30.24 12.91
N VAL A 488 -19.10 29.34 13.76
CA VAL A 488 -18.25 28.67 14.77
C VAL A 488 -17.03 28.03 14.11
N MET A 489 -17.23 27.26 13.04
CA MET A 489 -16.12 26.62 12.30
C MET A 489 -15.11 27.64 11.75
N LYS A 490 -15.59 28.74 11.18
CA LYS A 490 -14.73 29.83 10.67
C LYS A 490 -13.92 30.51 11.78
N ARG A 491 -14.54 30.74 12.94
CA ARG A 491 -13.86 31.34 14.12
C ARG A 491 -12.82 30.39 14.68
N VAL A 492 -13.08 29.09 14.73
CA VAL A 492 -12.06 28.08 15.08
C VAL A 492 -10.90 28.13 14.11
N LYS A 493 -11.17 28.15 12.80
CA LYS A 493 -10.13 28.27 11.78
C LYS A 493 -9.30 29.54 11.97
N ALA A 494 -9.95 30.67 12.18
CA ALA A 494 -9.27 31.97 12.39
C ALA A 494 -8.43 32.00 13.67
N LEU A 495 -8.84 31.28 14.71
CA LEU A 495 -8.11 31.19 15.98
C LEU A 495 -6.81 30.36 15.80
N PHE A 496 -6.86 29.23 15.11
CA PHE A 496 -5.70 28.37 14.85
C PHE A 496 -4.79 28.93 13.76
N ASP A 497 -5.35 29.47 12.69
CA ASP A 497 -4.63 29.93 11.52
C ASP A 497 -5.17 31.31 11.05
N PRO A 498 -4.84 32.38 11.79
CA PRO A 498 -5.37 33.72 11.54
C PRO A 498 -4.98 34.30 10.18
N GLU A 499 -3.91 33.78 9.57
CA GLU A 499 -3.44 34.21 8.25
C GLU A 499 -3.97 33.34 7.10
N GLY A 500 -4.71 32.28 7.40
CA GLY A 500 -5.31 31.37 6.43
C GLY A 500 -4.30 30.61 5.57
N LEU A 501 -3.15 30.26 6.11
CA LEU A 501 -2.04 29.65 5.36
C LEU A 501 -2.08 28.11 5.33
N LEU A 502 -2.75 27.48 6.27
CA LEU A 502 -2.81 26.02 6.35
C LEU A 502 -3.93 25.47 5.47
N ASN A 503 -3.53 24.69 4.49
CA ASN A 503 -4.39 23.93 3.57
C ASN A 503 -5.56 24.74 2.97
N PRO A 504 -5.30 25.90 2.33
CA PRO A 504 -6.37 26.78 1.86
C PRO A 504 -7.23 26.09 0.81
N GLY A 505 -8.55 26.38 0.86
CA GLY A 505 -9.55 25.83 -0.04
C GLY A 505 -10.03 24.42 0.32
N VAL A 506 -9.58 23.87 1.44
CA VAL A 506 -10.07 22.63 2.05
C VAL A 506 -10.96 23.00 3.23
N ILE A 507 -12.12 22.36 3.36
CA ILE A 507 -13.21 22.66 4.29
C ILE A 507 -13.86 24.05 4.04
N PHE A 508 -13.07 25.07 3.81
CA PHE A 508 -13.52 26.44 3.54
C PHE A 508 -13.08 26.88 2.15
N ASN A 509 -14.04 27.23 1.30
CA ASN A 509 -13.76 27.75 -0.04
C ASN A 509 -14.86 28.72 -0.46
N ASP A 510 -14.48 29.93 -0.87
CA ASP A 510 -15.42 30.94 -1.33
C ASP A 510 -15.82 30.74 -2.80
N ASP A 511 -15.14 29.86 -3.52
CA ASP A 511 -15.46 29.51 -4.91
C ASP A 511 -16.51 28.37 -4.92
N PRO A 512 -17.77 28.66 -5.29
CA PRO A 512 -18.84 27.68 -5.28
C PRO A 512 -18.64 26.55 -6.31
N GLU A 513 -17.72 26.72 -7.24
CA GLU A 513 -17.40 25.72 -8.27
C GLU A 513 -16.05 25.03 -8.05
N CYS A 514 -15.44 25.17 -6.89
CA CYS A 514 -14.11 24.59 -6.63
C CYS A 514 -14.07 23.07 -6.82
N TYR A 515 -15.20 22.38 -6.60
CA TYR A 515 -15.34 20.94 -6.72
C TYR A 515 -15.26 20.40 -8.16
N ILE A 516 -15.45 21.27 -9.18
CA ILE A 516 -15.30 20.91 -10.60
C ILE A 516 -14.07 21.56 -11.24
N LYS A 517 -13.15 22.13 -10.46
CA LYS A 517 -11.90 22.75 -10.93
C LYS A 517 -10.68 21.90 -10.59
N ASN A 518 -9.58 22.14 -11.28
CA ASN A 518 -8.32 21.42 -11.08
C ASN A 518 -8.43 19.89 -11.24
N ILE A 519 -9.31 19.45 -12.13
CA ILE A 519 -9.50 18.03 -12.44
C ILE A 519 -8.21 17.47 -13.07
N LYS A 520 -7.75 16.34 -12.58
CA LYS A 520 -6.56 15.67 -13.13
C LYS A 520 -6.86 15.06 -14.49
N PRO A 521 -6.05 15.32 -15.52
CA PRO A 521 -6.17 14.64 -16.80
C PRO A 521 -5.76 13.16 -16.65
N LEU A 522 -6.51 12.27 -17.32
CA LEU A 522 -6.23 10.84 -17.37
C LEU A 522 -5.97 10.36 -18.81
N PRO A 523 -4.96 10.90 -19.50
CA PRO A 523 -4.65 10.49 -20.86
C PRO A 523 -4.20 9.02 -20.88
N LEU A 524 -4.51 8.34 -21.99
CA LEU A 524 -4.00 7.00 -22.25
C LEU A 524 -2.48 7.05 -22.43
N THR A 525 -1.80 6.08 -21.88
CA THR A 525 -0.33 6.02 -21.90
C THR A 525 0.23 4.63 -22.21
N ASN A 526 -0.32 3.60 -21.56
CA ASN A 526 0.08 2.21 -21.74
C ASN A 526 -1.08 1.31 -21.28
N PRO A 527 -1.54 0.35 -22.09
CA PRO A 527 -2.69 -0.50 -21.78
C PRO A 527 -2.57 -1.23 -20.43
N ARG A 528 -1.35 -1.50 -19.96
CA ARG A 528 -1.11 -2.18 -18.68
C ARG A 528 -1.47 -1.32 -17.46
N VAL A 529 -1.50 0.02 -17.62
CA VAL A 529 -1.71 0.97 -16.51
C VAL A 529 -2.84 1.96 -16.74
N ASP A 530 -3.48 1.98 -17.91
CA ASP A 530 -4.51 2.98 -18.24
C ASP A 530 -5.73 2.91 -17.31
N ARG A 531 -5.99 1.75 -16.71
CA ARG A 531 -7.03 1.57 -15.69
C ARG A 531 -6.61 2.06 -14.28
N CYS A 532 -5.41 2.62 -14.10
CA CYS A 532 -4.97 3.16 -12.81
C CYS A 532 -5.83 4.35 -12.39
N ILE A 533 -6.29 4.36 -11.14
CA ILE A 533 -7.05 5.46 -10.52
C ILE A 533 -6.19 6.35 -9.61
N GLU A 534 -4.88 6.07 -9.53
CA GLU A 534 -3.90 6.82 -8.73
C GLU A 534 -4.17 6.80 -7.21
N CYS A 535 -4.85 5.78 -6.68
CA CYS A 535 -5.22 5.66 -5.27
C CYS A 535 -4.04 5.50 -4.29
N GLY A 536 -2.85 5.11 -4.75
CA GLY A 536 -1.63 5.01 -3.92
C GLY A 536 -1.43 3.70 -3.16
N PHE A 537 -2.37 2.74 -3.19
CA PHE A 537 -2.25 1.47 -2.44
C PHE A 537 -1.00 0.67 -2.80
N CYS A 538 -0.53 0.78 -4.05
CA CYS A 538 0.69 0.13 -4.52
C CYS A 538 1.98 0.68 -3.87
N GLU A 539 1.95 1.86 -3.25
CA GLU A 539 3.14 2.51 -2.68
C GLU A 539 3.70 1.78 -1.46
N ARG A 540 2.86 1.09 -0.68
CA ARG A 540 3.31 0.30 0.47
C ARG A 540 4.31 -0.80 0.07
N ASN A 541 4.07 -1.46 -1.07
CA ASN A 541 4.90 -2.56 -1.58
C ASN A 541 5.96 -2.09 -2.59
N CYS A 542 5.98 -0.81 -2.94
CA CYS A 542 7.00 -0.26 -3.84
C CYS A 542 8.29 0.01 -3.09
N LEU A 543 9.33 -0.75 -3.38
CA LEU A 543 10.64 -0.63 -2.72
C LEU A 543 11.30 0.74 -2.89
N THR A 544 11.02 1.46 -3.97
CA THR A 544 11.58 2.79 -4.25
C THR A 544 10.68 3.94 -3.78
N CYS A 545 9.55 3.65 -3.14
CA CYS A 545 8.70 4.67 -2.53
C CYS A 545 9.48 5.40 -1.42
N GLY A 546 9.64 6.72 -1.57
CA GLY A 546 10.42 7.53 -0.67
C GLY A 546 11.93 7.59 -0.98
N PHE A 547 12.39 6.90 -2.01
CA PHE A 547 13.77 6.98 -2.50
C PHE A 547 13.85 7.70 -3.85
N THR A 548 13.16 7.19 -4.86
CA THR A 548 13.05 7.82 -6.18
C THR A 548 11.58 8.14 -6.48
N LEU A 549 10.96 7.45 -7.44
CA LEU A 549 9.52 7.51 -7.67
C LEU A 549 8.84 6.21 -7.22
N SER A 550 7.63 6.33 -6.71
CA SER A 550 6.76 5.18 -6.43
C SER A 550 6.10 4.67 -7.72
N SER A 551 5.43 3.51 -7.63
CA SER A 551 4.62 2.97 -8.74
C SER A 551 3.54 3.95 -9.21
N ARG A 552 2.73 4.55 -8.31
CA ARG A 552 1.77 5.61 -8.63
C ARG A 552 2.44 6.77 -9.34
N GLN A 553 3.51 7.29 -8.78
CA GLN A 553 4.23 8.45 -9.30
C GLN A 553 4.81 8.21 -10.69
N ARG A 554 5.26 6.98 -10.99
CA ARG A 554 5.70 6.61 -12.35
C ARG A 554 4.57 6.71 -13.36
N ILE A 555 3.37 6.24 -13.01
CA ILE A 555 2.20 6.31 -13.88
C ILE A 555 1.81 7.77 -14.12
N VAL A 556 1.76 8.60 -13.07
CA VAL A 556 1.46 10.04 -13.17
C VAL A 556 2.41 10.76 -14.14
N VAL A 557 3.71 10.55 -13.97
CA VAL A 557 4.72 11.19 -14.84
C VAL A 557 4.63 10.66 -16.29
N GLN A 558 4.43 9.36 -16.45
CA GLN A 558 4.30 8.75 -17.77
C GLN A 558 3.04 9.23 -18.52
N ARG A 559 1.92 9.42 -17.82
CA ARG A 559 0.71 10.05 -18.36
C ARG A 559 0.98 11.46 -18.87
N GLU A 560 1.70 12.27 -18.10
CA GLU A 560 2.04 13.63 -18.54
C GLU A 560 2.97 13.62 -19.75
N ILE A 561 3.95 12.71 -19.81
CA ILE A 561 4.80 12.51 -21.01
C ILE A 561 3.93 12.15 -22.22
N SER A 562 2.94 11.28 -22.07
CA SER A 562 2.03 10.90 -23.15
C SER A 562 1.13 12.05 -23.59
N ARG A 563 0.59 12.83 -22.65
CA ARG A 563 -0.22 14.02 -22.93
C ARG A 563 0.58 15.06 -23.73
N LEU A 564 1.77 15.41 -23.25
CA LEU A 564 2.65 16.39 -23.94
C LEU A 564 3.05 15.93 -25.35
N ARG A 565 3.21 14.63 -25.54
CA ARG A 565 3.51 14.07 -26.86
C ARG A 565 2.32 14.15 -27.79
N ALA A 566 1.10 13.89 -27.30
CA ALA A 566 -0.12 13.98 -28.08
C ALA A 566 -0.48 15.42 -28.44
N ASP A 567 -0.30 16.37 -27.52
CA ASP A 567 -0.60 17.78 -27.70
C ASP A 567 0.44 18.56 -28.55
N GLY A 568 1.60 17.94 -28.82
CA GLY A 568 2.70 18.57 -29.56
C GLY A 568 3.40 19.64 -28.74
N ASP A 569 4.17 19.27 -27.72
CA ASP A 569 4.87 20.21 -26.83
C ASP A 569 5.85 21.12 -27.56
N SER A 570 5.54 22.43 -27.60
CA SER A 570 6.40 23.49 -28.15
C SER A 570 7.33 24.14 -27.10
N THR A 571 7.21 23.79 -25.84
CA THR A 571 7.93 24.42 -24.71
C THR A 571 9.26 23.75 -24.37
N GLY A 572 9.52 22.54 -24.90
CA GLY A 572 10.65 21.70 -24.56
C GLY A 572 10.49 20.93 -23.23
N TRP A 573 9.32 21.02 -22.60
CA TRP A 573 8.99 20.33 -21.35
C TRP A 573 8.99 18.81 -21.52
N LEU A 574 8.46 18.29 -22.63
CA LEU A 574 8.50 16.87 -22.96
C LEU A 574 9.92 16.29 -22.93
N ALA A 575 10.87 16.98 -23.57
CA ALA A 575 12.26 16.54 -23.61
C ALA A 575 12.91 16.55 -22.20
N ALA A 576 12.66 17.63 -21.44
CA ALA A 576 13.17 17.78 -20.09
C ALA A 576 12.61 16.70 -19.15
N LEU A 577 11.28 16.47 -19.18
CA LEU A 577 10.59 15.47 -18.36
C LEU A 577 11.04 14.06 -18.71
N THR A 578 11.15 13.72 -19.99
CA THR A 578 11.64 12.41 -20.45
C THR A 578 13.07 12.15 -19.95
N LYS A 579 13.96 13.15 -20.00
CA LYS A 579 15.32 13.05 -19.49
C LYS A 579 15.34 12.85 -17.98
N GLN A 580 14.56 13.62 -17.23
CA GLN A 580 14.47 13.51 -15.77
C GLN A 580 13.89 12.15 -15.34
N PHE A 581 12.95 11.59 -16.12
CA PHE A 581 12.26 10.33 -15.83
C PHE A 581 13.16 9.09 -15.99
N LYS A 582 14.25 9.17 -16.77
CA LYS A 582 15.10 8.02 -17.14
C LYS A 582 15.55 7.20 -15.93
N TYR A 583 16.24 7.82 -14.94
CA TYR A 583 16.72 7.10 -13.77
C TYR A 583 15.58 6.82 -12.77
N PRO A 584 14.91 7.84 -12.18
CA PRO A 584 13.94 7.60 -11.11
C PRO A 584 12.67 6.88 -11.58
N GLY A 585 12.29 7.03 -12.82
CA GLY A 585 11.13 6.37 -13.43
C GLY A 585 11.43 4.97 -13.91
N ILE A 586 12.39 4.83 -14.83
CA ILE A 586 12.63 3.59 -15.58
C ILE A 586 13.73 2.74 -14.94
N GLN A 587 14.91 3.32 -14.66
CA GLN A 587 16.05 2.52 -14.22
C GLN A 587 15.93 2.05 -12.77
N SER A 588 15.46 2.89 -11.84
CA SER A 588 15.34 2.53 -10.43
C SER A 588 14.21 1.52 -10.12
N CYS A 589 13.29 1.27 -11.05
CA CYS A 589 12.27 0.24 -10.86
C CYS A 589 12.90 -1.16 -10.90
N ALA A 590 12.61 -1.98 -9.89
CA ALA A 590 13.07 -3.37 -9.84
C ALA A 590 12.32 -4.30 -10.81
N GLY A 591 11.15 -3.93 -11.28
CA GLY A 591 10.27 -4.79 -12.08
C GLY A 591 9.81 -6.04 -11.32
N ASP A 592 9.74 -5.96 -9.98
CA ASP A 592 9.41 -7.10 -9.10
C ASP A 592 7.92 -7.44 -9.05
N GLY A 593 7.07 -6.57 -9.57
CA GLY A 593 5.62 -6.75 -9.62
C GLY A 593 4.89 -6.63 -8.28
N LEU A 594 5.56 -6.49 -7.13
CA LEU A 594 4.90 -6.44 -5.82
C LEU A 594 3.90 -5.28 -5.66
N CYS A 595 3.99 -4.26 -6.50
CA CYS A 595 2.99 -3.19 -6.54
C CYS A 595 1.59 -3.70 -6.93
N SER A 596 1.48 -4.79 -7.72
CA SER A 596 0.18 -5.38 -8.10
C SER A 596 -0.50 -6.09 -6.94
N THR A 597 0.25 -6.64 -5.98
CA THR A 597 -0.33 -7.41 -4.87
C THR A 597 -1.16 -6.58 -3.89
N SER A 598 -0.97 -5.26 -3.86
CA SER A 598 -1.82 -4.33 -3.11
C SER A 598 -2.63 -3.39 -4.01
N CYS A 599 -2.55 -3.56 -5.32
CA CYS A 599 -3.33 -2.76 -6.24
C CYS A 599 -4.74 -3.35 -6.41
N PRO A 600 -5.82 -2.58 -6.14
CA PRO A 600 -7.19 -3.05 -6.35
C PRO A 600 -7.44 -3.50 -7.80
N MET A 601 -6.78 -2.83 -8.77
CA MET A 601 -6.85 -3.14 -10.20
C MET A 601 -5.79 -4.17 -10.65
N GLN A 602 -5.04 -4.77 -9.73
CA GLN A 602 -3.95 -5.73 -10.00
C GLN A 602 -2.87 -5.20 -10.99
N ILE A 603 -2.70 -3.88 -11.06
CA ILE A 603 -1.77 -3.24 -12.01
C ILE A 603 -0.33 -3.50 -11.60
N ASN A 604 0.43 -4.16 -12.47
CA ASN A 604 1.86 -4.31 -12.36
C ASN A 604 2.59 -3.18 -13.11
N THR A 605 3.00 -2.14 -12.40
CA THR A 605 3.76 -1.02 -13.00
C THR A 605 5.10 -1.49 -13.59
N GLY A 606 5.66 -2.59 -13.08
CA GLY A 606 6.90 -3.18 -13.61
C GLY A 606 6.79 -3.58 -15.08
N GLU A 607 5.62 -4.05 -15.52
CA GLU A 607 5.40 -4.41 -16.93
C GLU A 607 5.42 -3.16 -17.85
N MET A 608 4.79 -2.05 -17.43
CA MET A 608 4.95 -0.78 -18.15
C MET A 608 6.42 -0.39 -18.28
N ILE A 609 7.21 -0.59 -17.21
CA ILE A 609 8.64 -0.29 -17.25
C ILE A 609 9.40 -1.22 -18.20
N HIS A 610 9.03 -2.49 -18.30
CA HIS A 610 9.58 -3.40 -19.31
C HIS A 610 9.26 -2.93 -20.73
N ASP A 611 8.02 -2.49 -20.99
CA ASP A 611 7.62 -1.91 -22.29
C ASP A 611 8.44 -0.65 -22.61
N LEU A 612 8.64 0.23 -21.64
CA LEU A 612 9.46 1.45 -21.83
C LEU A 612 10.95 1.13 -22.07
N ARG A 613 11.49 0.08 -21.43
CA ARG A 613 12.84 -0.41 -21.70
C ARG A 613 12.96 -1.00 -23.11
N ALA A 614 11.94 -1.73 -23.55
CA ALA A 614 11.89 -2.28 -24.91
C ALA A 614 11.84 -1.15 -25.97
N GLN A 615 11.03 -0.12 -25.75
CA GLN A 615 10.99 1.07 -26.60
C GLN A 615 12.36 1.81 -26.67
N ALA A 616 13.07 1.85 -25.55
CA ALA A 616 14.40 2.48 -25.49
C ALA A 616 15.53 1.64 -26.11
N LEU A 617 15.27 0.34 -26.39
CA LEU A 617 16.23 -0.60 -26.96
C LEU A 617 15.68 -1.26 -28.23
N PRO A 618 15.47 -0.52 -29.32
CA PRO A 618 14.86 -1.06 -30.52
C PRO A 618 15.72 -2.15 -31.17
N LYS A 619 15.03 -3.08 -31.86
CA LYS A 619 15.66 -4.14 -32.63
C LYS A 619 16.71 -3.55 -33.60
N GLY A 620 17.87 -4.19 -33.68
CA GLY A 620 18.97 -3.73 -34.52
C GLY A 620 19.91 -2.70 -33.91
N SER A 621 19.58 -2.11 -32.75
CA SER A 621 20.50 -1.25 -31.99
C SER A 621 21.71 -2.04 -31.50
N ALA A 622 22.84 -1.36 -31.24
CA ALA A 622 24.07 -1.98 -30.75
C ALA A 622 23.84 -2.79 -29.47
N GLY A 623 23.09 -2.21 -28.50
CA GLY A 623 22.76 -2.91 -27.25
C GLY A 623 21.89 -4.15 -27.47
N TYR A 624 20.91 -4.09 -28.39
CA TYR A 624 20.10 -5.24 -28.77
C TYR A 624 20.93 -6.35 -29.38
N LYS A 625 21.84 -6.02 -30.34
CA LYS A 625 22.76 -6.99 -31.00
C LYS A 625 23.68 -7.68 -29.98
N VAL A 626 24.21 -6.94 -29.01
CA VAL A 626 25.01 -7.50 -27.91
C VAL A 626 24.18 -8.47 -27.06
N GLY A 627 22.94 -8.11 -26.73
CA GLY A 627 22.01 -8.98 -25.99
C GLY A 627 21.69 -10.27 -26.77
N ASP A 628 21.44 -10.16 -28.08
CA ASP A 628 21.17 -11.31 -28.95
C ASP A 628 22.39 -12.24 -29.10
N PHE A 629 23.58 -11.64 -29.31
CA PHE A 629 24.84 -12.38 -29.32
C PHE A 629 25.03 -13.15 -28.00
N ALA A 630 24.84 -12.51 -26.86
CA ALA A 630 24.97 -13.14 -25.55
C ALA A 630 23.96 -14.31 -25.36
N ALA A 631 22.74 -14.16 -25.87
CA ALA A 631 21.73 -15.21 -25.82
C ALA A 631 22.10 -16.44 -26.66
N ASN A 632 22.65 -16.22 -27.85
CA ASN A 632 23.08 -17.29 -28.76
C ASN A 632 24.40 -17.98 -28.29
N HIS A 633 25.22 -17.29 -27.50
CA HIS A 633 26.54 -17.77 -27.02
C HIS A 633 26.61 -17.88 -25.49
N LEU A 634 25.51 -18.22 -24.83
CA LEU A 634 25.40 -18.18 -23.37
C LEU A 634 26.46 -19.04 -22.66
N SER A 635 26.82 -20.19 -23.19
CA SER A 635 27.88 -21.04 -22.66
C SER A 635 29.24 -20.35 -22.67
N ALA A 636 29.57 -19.63 -23.74
CA ALA A 636 30.82 -18.88 -23.86
C ALA A 636 30.84 -17.70 -22.88
N VAL A 637 29.72 -16.98 -22.75
CA VAL A 637 29.58 -15.86 -21.79
C VAL A 637 29.81 -16.34 -20.36
N LYS A 638 29.13 -17.44 -19.95
CA LYS A 638 29.34 -18.04 -18.61
C LYS A 638 30.79 -18.47 -18.40
N SER A 639 31.43 -19.07 -19.43
CA SER A 639 32.84 -19.51 -19.35
C SER A 639 33.80 -18.35 -19.21
N ALA A 640 33.54 -17.21 -19.87
CA ALA A 640 34.36 -16.01 -19.75
C ALA A 640 34.23 -15.32 -18.39
N LEU A 641 33.05 -15.43 -17.71
CA LEU A 641 32.86 -14.84 -16.40
C LEU A 641 33.55 -15.60 -15.26
N ARG A 642 33.72 -16.93 -15.38
CA ARG A 642 34.33 -17.76 -14.33
C ARG A 642 35.75 -17.34 -13.93
N PRO A 643 36.70 -17.11 -14.86
CA PRO A 643 38.04 -16.59 -14.51
C PRO A 643 37.98 -15.25 -13.76
N VAL A 644 37.08 -14.36 -14.17
CA VAL A 644 36.91 -13.05 -13.51
C VAL A 644 36.47 -13.24 -12.06
N LEU A 645 35.49 -14.11 -11.81
CA LEU A 645 35.03 -14.45 -10.45
C LEU A 645 36.15 -15.10 -9.62
N SER A 646 36.93 -15.99 -10.22
CA SER A 646 38.09 -16.64 -9.56
C SER A 646 39.19 -15.65 -9.20
N ALA A 647 39.54 -14.75 -10.11
CA ALA A 647 40.56 -13.72 -9.88
C ALA A 647 40.13 -12.75 -8.76
N ALA A 648 38.89 -12.34 -8.78
CA ALA A 648 38.34 -11.50 -7.74
C ALA A 648 38.27 -12.22 -6.38
N GLY A 649 37.91 -13.50 -6.34
CA GLY A 649 37.98 -14.33 -5.12
C GLY A 649 39.43 -14.46 -4.58
N ALA A 650 40.42 -14.60 -5.46
CA ALA A 650 41.85 -14.60 -5.07
C ALA A 650 42.26 -13.24 -4.49
N ALA A 651 41.83 -12.13 -5.09
CA ALA A 651 42.05 -10.79 -4.54
C ALA A 651 41.48 -10.63 -3.11
N HIS A 652 40.30 -11.15 -2.85
CA HIS A 652 39.71 -11.17 -1.49
C HIS A 652 40.59 -11.93 -0.49
N ALA A 653 41.10 -13.08 -0.90
CA ALA A 653 41.98 -13.90 -0.06
C ALA A 653 43.31 -13.21 0.29
N VAL A 654 43.80 -12.34 -0.60
CA VAL A 654 45.09 -11.67 -0.43
C VAL A 654 44.99 -10.33 0.29
N ILE A 655 44.05 -9.45 -0.13
CA ILE A 655 43.93 -8.09 0.39
C ILE A 655 42.81 -7.91 1.44
N GLY A 656 42.02 -8.94 1.64
CA GLY A 656 40.92 -8.98 2.61
C GLY A 656 39.61 -8.28 2.17
N ASP A 657 38.51 -8.64 2.85
CA ASP A 657 37.16 -8.20 2.50
C ASP A 657 36.98 -6.68 2.49
N LYS A 658 37.46 -5.97 3.53
CA LYS A 658 37.29 -4.52 3.68
C LYS A 658 37.96 -3.72 2.56
N ALA A 659 39.18 -4.15 2.18
CA ALA A 659 39.93 -3.47 1.14
C ALA A 659 39.33 -3.76 -0.25
N THR A 660 38.91 -5.01 -0.52
CA THR A 660 38.26 -5.38 -1.76
C THR A 660 36.92 -4.68 -1.94
N ASP A 661 36.12 -4.58 -0.89
CA ASP A 661 34.82 -3.84 -0.89
C ASP A 661 35.04 -2.32 -1.11
N ALA A 662 36.17 -1.76 -0.57
CA ALA A 662 36.47 -0.36 -0.79
C ALA A 662 36.88 -0.10 -2.25
N VAL A 663 37.70 -0.98 -2.83
CA VAL A 663 38.07 -0.94 -4.26
C VAL A 663 36.83 -1.10 -5.14
N GLY A 664 35.96 -2.08 -4.84
CA GLY A 664 34.69 -2.30 -5.54
C GLY A 664 33.81 -1.05 -5.56
N ARG A 665 33.69 -0.37 -4.42
CA ARG A 665 32.96 0.91 -4.33
C ARG A 665 33.63 2.03 -5.12
N GLY A 666 34.96 2.06 -5.18
CA GLY A 666 35.70 3.02 -5.98
C GLY A 666 35.46 2.82 -7.49
N LEU A 667 35.54 1.60 -7.96
CA LEU A 667 35.33 1.21 -9.37
C LEU A 667 33.88 1.45 -9.80
N SER A 668 32.91 1.21 -8.91
CA SER A 668 31.49 1.48 -9.17
C SER A 668 31.24 2.97 -9.47
N LYS A 669 31.94 3.89 -8.82
CA LYS A 669 31.85 5.34 -9.14
C LYS A 669 32.36 5.68 -10.55
N LEU A 670 33.18 4.83 -11.13
CA LEU A 670 33.67 4.95 -12.51
C LEU A 670 32.78 4.21 -13.53
N GLY A 671 31.58 3.75 -13.11
CA GLY A 671 30.62 3.07 -13.98
C GLY A 671 30.86 1.57 -14.15
N MET A 672 31.79 0.98 -13.42
CA MET A 672 31.96 -0.48 -13.40
C MET A 672 30.96 -1.16 -12.47
N PRO A 673 30.55 -2.41 -12.72
CA PRO A 673 29.71 -3.15 -11.80
C PRO A 673 30.32 -3.19 -10.39
N MET A 674 29.47 -2.97 -9.35
CA MET A 674 29.93 -3.04 -7.98
C MET A 674 30.40 -4.46 -7.65
N TRP A 675 31.57 -4.54 -7.02
CA TRP A 675 32.11 -5.78 -6.48
C TRP A 675 31.96 -5.79 -4.93
N SER A 676 31.74 -6.99 -4.36
CA SER A 676 31.63 -7.20 -2.92
C SER A 676 32.17 -8.56 -2.50
N SER A 677 32.68 -8.65 -1.28
CA SER A 677 33.09 -9.90 -0.62
C SER A 677 31.99 -10.94 -0.47
N ALA A 678 30.72 -10.53 -0.60
CA ALA A 678 29.57 -11.44 -0.60
C ALA A 678 29.37 -12.19 -1.92
N PHE A 679 30.15 -11.89 -2.97
CA PHE A 679 30.03 -12.60 -4.24
C PHE A 679 30.56 -14.02 -4.12
N PRO A 680 29.81 -15.02 -4.65
CA PRO A 680 30.26 -16.40 -4.71
C PRO A 680 31.48 -16.57 -5.59
N LEU A 681 32.29 -17.56 -5.30
CA LEU A 681 33.38 -18.03 -6.17
C LEU A 681 32.78 -18.61 -7.46
N ALA A 682 33.64 -18.74 -8.51
CA ALA A 682 33.18 -19.38 -9.76
C ALA A 682 32.76 -20.83 -9.55
N TYR A 683 31.69 -21.22 -10.28
CA TYR A 683 31.35 -22.63 -10.42
C TYR A 683 31.97 -23.23 -11.68
N TYR A 684 32.76 -24.30 -11.50
CA TYR A 684 33.29 -25.08 -12.59
C TYR A 684 32.49 -26.38 -12.71
N PRO A 685 31.74 -26.57 -13.82
CA PRO A 685 30.98 -27.79 -14.02
C PRO A 685 31.84 -29.05 -14.01
N HIS A 686 31.38 -30.05 -13.34
CA HIS A 686 32.00 -31.38 -13.27
C HIS A 686 30.93 -32.45 -13.54
N ALA A 687 31.37 -33.68 -13.78
CA ALA A 687 30.46 -34.79 -13.99
C ALA A 687 29.79 -35.17 -12.65
N ILE A 688 28.48 -35.04 -12.57
CA ILE A 688 27.66 -35.47 -11.44
C ILE A 688 27.05 -36.80 -11.85
N LYS A 689 27.35 -37.84 -11.08
CA LYS A 689 26.77 -39.17 -11.26
C LYS A 689 25.76 -39.37 -10.15
N THR A 690 24.51 -39.69 -10.49
CA THR A 690 23.43 -39.98 -9.57
C THR A 690 23.10 -41.46 -9.60
N GLN A 691 22.63 -42.01 -8.47
CA GLN A 691 22.24 -43.40 -8.38
C GLN A 691 20.86 -43.58 -9.04
N PRO A 692 20.70 -44.67 -9.84
CA PRO A 692 19.39 -44.98 -10.42
C PRO A 692 18.32 -45.19 -9.34
N SER A 693 17.13 -44.64 -9.59
CA SER A 693 15.98 -44.77 -8.68
C SER A 693 14.68 -44.74 -9.45
N GLU A 694 13.62 -45.33 -8.86
CA GLU A 694 12.28 -45.16 -9.38
C GLU A 694 11.74 -43.73 -9.15
N LEU A 695 12.20 -43.06 -8.09
CA LEU A 695 11.91 -41.66 -7.81
C LEU A 695 12.83 -40.78 -8.63
N LYS A 696 12.29 -40.07 -9.62
CA LYS A 696 13.07 -39.25 -10.55
C LYS A 696 12.65 -37.80 -10.52
N VAL A 697 13.62 -36.92 -10.67
CA VAL A 697 13.42 -35.48 -10.79
C VAL A 697 14.33 -34.89 -11.85
N VAL A 698 13.79 -34.01 -12.67
CA VAL A 698 14.60 -33.18 -13.57
C VAL A 698 15.05 -31.95 -12.80
N TYR A 699 16.36 -31.78 -12.70
CA TYR A 699 16.94 -30.62 -12.07
C TYR A 699 17.49 -29.65 -13.11
N PHE A 700 16.92 -28.44 -13.17
CA PHE A 700 17.39 -27.34 -13.98
C PHE A 700 18.09 -26.30 -13.06
N PRO A 701 19.43 -26.39 -12.86
CA PRO A 701 20.17 -25.33 -12.21
C PRO A 701 20.16 -24.07 -13.07
N SER A 702 19.83 -22.96 -12.46
CA SER A 702 19.76 -21.67 -13.14
C SER A 702 21.11 -21.24 -13.72
N CYS A 703 21.10 -20.41 -14.76
CA CYS A 703 22.33 -19.94 -15.42
C CYS A 703 23.27 -19.22 -14.45
N ILE A 704 22.75 -18.54 -13.43
CA ILE A 704 23.56 -17.86 -12.40
C ILE A 704 24.25 -18.89 -11.48
N ASN A 705 23.57 -19.96 -11.05
CA ASN A 705 24.18 -21.01 -10.22
C ASN A 705 25.16 -21.88 -11.01
N GLN A 706 24.98 -22.01 -12.35
CA GLN A 706 25.99 -22.60 -13.22
C GLN A 706 27.27 -21.73 -13.40
N THR A 707 27.24 -20.48 -12.96
CA THR A 707 28.35 -19.53 -13.07
C THR A 707 28.97 -19.23 -11.71
N MET A 708 28.12 -18.99 -10.70
CA MET A 708 28.46 -18.67 -9.32
C MET A 708 28.34 -19.94 -8.45
N GLY A 709 29.43 -20.37 -7.86
CA GLY A 709 29.49 -21.54 -6.99
C GLY A 709 29.18 -21.22 -5.54
N LYS A 710 30.14 -21.52 -4.65
CA LYS A 710 29.94 -21.32 -3.21
C LYS A 710 30.24 -19.91 -2.75
N SER A 711 29.40 -19.41 -1.84
CA SER A 711 29.65 -18.19 -1.08
C SER A 711 30.55 -18.47 0.12
N LYS A 712 31.08 -17.40 0.73
CA LYS A 712 31.87 -17.48 1.96
C LYS A 712 31.07 -18.23 3.04
N GLY A 713 31.71 -19.21 3.67
CA GLY A 713 31.08 -20.05 4.70
C GLY A 713 30.30 -21.26 4.18
N GLN A 714 30.18 -21.44 2.86
CA GLN A 714 29.60 -22.65 2.28
C GLN A 714 30.67 -23.71 1.98
N SER A 715 30.37 -24.96 2.31
CA SER A 715 31.28 -26.10 2.04
C SER A 715 31.26 -26.49 0.54
N THR A 716 30.06 -26.48 -0.05
CA THR A 716 29.81 -26.96 -1.43
C THR A 716 28.98 -25.94 -2.22
N PRO A 717 29.07 -25.90 -3.56
CA PRO A 717 28.15 -25.13 -4.39
C PRO A 717 26.69 -25.57 -4.24
N LEU A 718 25.75 -24.68 -4.56
CA LEU A 718 24.32 -24.97 -4.43
C LEU A 718 23.88 -26.15 -5.31
N ILE A 719 24.43 -26.27 -6.53
CA ILE A 719 24.10 -27.38 -7.45
C ILE A 719 24.42 -28.72 -6.79
N ASP A 720 25.63 -28.85 -6.24
CA ASP A 720 26.07 -30.10 -5.59
C ASP A 720 25.28 -30.38 -4.31
N LYS A 721 24.95 -29.30 -3.54
CA LYS A 721 24.12 -29.37 -2.34
C LYS A 721 22.72 -29.87 -2.65
N MET A 722 22.09 -29.35 -3.71
CA MET A 722 20.76 -29.79 -4.15
C MET A 722 20.73 -31.24 -4.59
N VAL A 723 21.75 -31.66 -5.37
CA VAL A 723 21.86 -33.07 -5.79
C VAL A 723 22.03 -33.98 -4.58
N ALA A 724 22.94 -33.65 -3.67
CA ALA A 724 23.16 -34.45 -2.45
C ALA A 724 21.90 -34.58 -1.59
N LEU A 725 21.10 -33.49 -1.49
CA LEU A 725 19.84 -33.51 -0.74
C LEU A 725 18.78 -34.40 -1.43
N MET A 726 18.66 -34.33 -2.77
CA MET A 726 17.75 -35.17 -3.53
C MET A 726 18.15 -36.67 -3.46
N GLU A 727 19.44 -36.97 -3.58
CA GLU A 727 19.95 -38.33 -3.41
C GLU A 727 19.78 -38.85 -1.97
N LYS A 728 19.95 -37.98 -0.95
CA LYS A 728 19.66 -38.31 0.44
C LYS A 728 18.21 -38.79 0.62
N ALA A 729 17.27 -38.14 -0.11
CA ALA A 729 15.84 -38.52 -0.12
C ALA A 729 15.52 -39.68 -1.09
N GLY A 730 16.51 -40.24 -1.77
CA GLY A 730 16.34 -41.40 -2.64
C GLY A 730 15.96 -41.10 -4.08
N TYR A 731 16.12 -39.85 -4.56
CA TYR A 731 15.80 -39.43 -5.92
C TYR A 731 16.99 -39.59 -6.87
N GLU A 732 16.72 -40.09 -8.08
CA GLU A 732 17.62 -39.99 -9.22
C GLU A 732 17.45 -38.61 -9.86
N VAL A 733 18.57 -37.88 -10.06
CA VAL A 733 18.57 -36.53 -10.62
C VAL A 733 18.92 -36.58 -12.10
N ILE A 734 18.03 -36.07 -12.92
CA ILE A 734 18.18 -35.98 -14.37
C ILE A 734 18.46 -34.52 -14.76
N PHE A 735 19.50 -34.30 -15.55
CA PHE A 735 19.81 -32.97 -16.08
C PHE A 735 19.33 -32.86 -17.55
N PRO A 736 18.74 -31.70 -17.95
CA PRO A 736 18.37 -31.49 -19.35
C PRO A 736 19.59 -31.44 -20.26
N LYS A 737 19.46 -31.94 -21.48
CA LYS A 737 20.51 -31.87 -22.50
C LYS A 737 20.85 -30.41 -22.80
N ASN A 738 22.08 -30.14 -23.17
CA ASN A 738 22.58 -28.80 -23.52
C ASN A 738 22.38 -27.73 -22.43
N MET A 739 22.28 -28.14 -21.16
CA MET A 739 22.01 -27.27 -19.99
C MET A 739 22.85 -25.99 -19.96
N LYS A 740 24.11 -26.05 -20.47
CA LYS A 740 25.03 -24.89 -20.52
C LYS A 740 24.51 -23.70 -21.36
N ASN A 741 23.60 -23.94 -22.32
CA ASN A 741 23.01 -22.90 -23.18
C ASN A 741 21.55 -22.56 -22.80
N LEU A 742 20.93 -23.29 -21.86
CA LEU A 742 19.56 -23.05 -21.44
C LEU A 742 19.44 -21.89 -20.48
N CYS A 743 18.36 -21.14 -20.61
CA CYS A 743 18.01 -20.02 -19.73
C CYS A 743 16.48 -19.79 -19.76
N CYS A 744 15.92 -19.37 -18.62
CA CYS A 744 14.50 -19.01 -18.51
C CYS A 744 14.12 -17.73 -19.28
N GLY A 745 15.07 -16.92 -19.68
CA GLY A 745 14.85 -15.67 -20.41
C GLY A 745 14.67 -14.41 -19.54
N THR A 746 14.50 -14.52 -18.23
CA THR A 746 14.21 -13.39 -17.31
C THR A 746 15.15 -12.19 -17.49
N ILE A 747 16.43 -12.41 -17.73
CA ILE A 747 17.40 -11.31 -17.90
C ILE A 747 17.10 -10.45 -19.13
N TRP A 748 16.74 -11.09 -20.26
CA TRP A 748 16.39 -10.35 -21.49
C TRP A 748 15.06 -9.63 -21.37
N GLU A 749 14.04 -10.25 -20.77
CA GLU A 749 12.76 -9.60 -20.48
C GLU A 749 12.97 -8.34 -19.62
N SER A 750 13.71 -8.47 -18.52
CA SER A 750 14.03 -7.34 -17.63
C SER A 750 14.78 -6.20 -18.32
N LYS A 751 15.54 -6.51 -19.38
CA LYS A 751 16.30 -5.52 -20.19
C LYS A 751 15.51 -4.96 -21.38
N GLY A 752 14.26 -5.39 -21.61
CA GLY A 752 13.43 -4.93 -22.71
C GLY A 752 13.68 -5.67 -24.04
N MET A 753 14.05 -6.94 -23.99
CA MET A 753 14.25 -7.83 -25.14
C MET A 753 13.30 -9.05 -25.05
N PRO A 754 11.96 -8.84 -25.08
CA PRO A 754 10.99 -9.91 -24.82
C PRO A 754 11.06 -11.05 -25.83
N ASP A 755 11.31 -10.78 -27.11
CA ASP A 755 11.42 -11.80 -28.15
C ASP A 755 12.62 -12.73 -27.97
N ILE A 756 13.76 -12.20 -27.50
CA ILE A 756 14.92 -13.03 -27.12
C ILE A 756 14.56 -13.85 -25.87
N ALA A 757 13.90 -13.24 -24.90
CA ALA A 757 13.47 -13.91 -23.69
C ALA A 757 12.54 -15.09 -23.99
N ASP A 758 11.57 -14.93 -24.90
CA ASP A 758 10.60 -15.95 -25.28
C ASP A 758 11.26 -17.08 -26.10
N ARG A 759 12.21 -16.75 -26.98
CA ARG A 759 13.05 -17.75 -27.67
C ARG A 759 13.78 -18.64 -26.67
N LYS A 760 14.43 -18.04 -25.67
CA LYS A 760 15.16 -18.81 -24.62
C LYS A 760 14.23 -19.63 -23.75
N ALA A 761 13.01 -19.14 -23.45
CA ALA A 761 12.02 -19.89 -22.72
C ALA A 761 11.53 -21.12 -23.52
N LYS A 762 11.37 -20.99 -24.86
CA LYS A 762 10.97 -22.10 -25.72
C LYS A 762 12.07 -23.18 -25.81
N GLU A 763 13.34 -22.76 -25.98
CA GLU A 763 14.48 -23.70 -25.96
C GLU A 763 14.53 -24.49 -24.65
N LEU A 764 14.24 -23.81 -23.51
CA LEU A 764 14.16 -24.46 -22.20
C LEU A 764 12.97 -25.41 -22.08
N ASP A 765 11.78 -25.01 -22.53
CA ASP A 765 10.58 -25.84 -22.52
C ASP A 765 10.80 -27.17 -23.27
N ASP A 766 11.38 -27.09 -24.48
CA ASP A 766 11.66 -28.28 -25.29
C ASP A 766 12.64 -29.24 -24.59
N ALA A 767 13.70 -28.68 -23.98
CA ALA A 767 14.70 -29.48 -23.26
C ALA A 767 14.14 -30.11 -21.98
N LEU A 768 13.28 -29.40 -21.24
CA LEU A 768 12.66 -29.91 -20.03
C LEU A 768 11.60 -30.96 -20.31
N PHE A 769 10.84 -30.80 -21.40
CA PHE A 769 9.84 -31.78 -21.83
C PHE A 769 10.50 -33.12 -22.21
N GLU A 770 11.64 -33.06 -22.96
CA GLU A 770 12.42 -34.23 -23.27
C GLU A 770 12.99 -34.90 -22.00
N ALA A 771 13.64 -34.12 -21.14
CA ALA A 771 14.29 -34.63 -19.93
C ALA A 771 13.32 -35.24 -18.93
N SER A 772 12.07 -34.74 -18.89
CA SER A 772 11.01 -35.21 -17.98
C SER A 772 10.20 -36.38 -18.52
N ASP A 773 10.62 -37.03 -19.58
CA ASP A 773 9.89 -38.11 -20.22
C ASP A 773 8.46 -37.68 -20.61
N GLY A 774 8.36 -36.59 -21.38
CA GLY A 774 7.09 -36.01 -21.81
C GLY A 774 6.25 -35.36 -20.68
N GLY A 775 6.89 -34.88 -19.62
CA GLY A 775 6.25 -34.24 -18.46
C GLY A 775 5.89 -35.21 -17.33
N ARG A 776 6.37 -36.47 -17.41
CA ARG A 776 6.13 -37.48 -16.38
C ARG A 776 6.85 -37.18 -15.08
N TYR A 777 8.09 -36.71 -15.13
CA TYR A 777 8.88 -36.40 -13.94
C TYR A 777 8.75 -34.92 -13.54
N PRO A 778 8.70 -34.62 -12.23
CA PRO A 778 8.69 -33.23 -11.74
C PRO A 778 10.00 -32.53 -12.14
N VAL A 779 9.90 -31.22 -12.37
CA VAL A 779 11.05 -30.38 -12.74
C VAL A 779 11.30 -29.36 -11.63
N LEU A 780 12.51 -29.39 -11.08
CA LEU A 780 12.98 -28.45 -10.05
C LEU A 780 13.85 -27.37 -10.68
N CYS A 781 13.60 -26.10 -10.36
CA CYS A 781 14.50 -24.98 -10.64
C CYS A 781 14.96 -24.33 -9.34
N ASP A 782 16.26 -24.12 -9.18
CA ASP A 782 16.91 -23.63 -7.96
C ASP A 782 16.85 -22.10 -7.76
N GLN A 783 16.07 -21.38 -8.58
CA GLN A 783 16.04 -19.93 -8.60
C GLN A 783 14.60 -19.43 -8.75
N SER A 784 14.00 -18.93 -7.67
CA SER A 784 12.60 -18.48 -7.64
C SER A 784 12.22 -17.50 -8.76
N PRO A 785 12.99 -16.45 -9.09
CA PRO A 785 12.65 -15.55 -10.20
C PRO A 785 12.62 -16.25 -11.57
N CYS A 786 13.54 -17.21 -11.80
CA CYS A 786 13.52 -18.02 -13.01
C CYS A 786 12.28 -18.89 -13.08
N LEU A 787 11.96 -19.58 -11.97
CA LEU A 787 10.79 -20.43 -11.88
C LEU A 787 9.48 -19.65 -12.11
N HIS A 788 9.34 -18.48 -11.50
CA HIS A 788 8.17 -17.63 -11.69
C HIS A 788 7.92 -17.33 -13.18
N ARG A 789 8.97 -16.95 -13.93
CA ARG A 789 8.85 -16.78 -15.38
C ARG A 789 8.53 -18.10 -16.10
N MET A 790 9.23 -19.19 -15.74
CA MET A 790 8.98 -20.51 -16.34
C MET A 790 7.51 -20.92 -16.18
N ARG A 791 6.92 -20.72 -15.02
CA ARG A 791 5.48 -21.01 -14.78
C ARG A 791 4.55 -20.20 -15.68
N ASN A 792 4.95 -19.00 -16.09
CA ASN A 792 4.17 -18.18 -17.00
C ASN A 792 4.31 -18.62 -18.46
N THR A 793 5.47 -19.15 -18.87
CA THR A 793 5.82 -19.43 -20.26
C THR A 793 5.81 -20.93 -20.61
N ILE A 794 6.05 -21.83 -19.66
CA ILE A 794 6.16 -23.28 -19.84
C ILE A 794 4.96 -23.96 -19.18
N LYS A 795 4.19 -24.75 -19.96
CA LYS A 795 2.96 -25.42 -19.49
C LYS A 795 3.00 -26.94 -19.64
N ARG A 796 4.00 -27.50 -20.36
CA ARG A 796 4.07 -28.92 -20.67
C ARG A 796 4.63 -29.79 -19.56
N VAL A 797 5.26 -29.20 -18.55
CA VAL A 797 5.91 -29.91 -17.43
C VAL A 797 5.46 -29.31 -16.08
N LYS A 798 5.50 -30.11 -15.01
CA LYS A 798 5.24 -29.64 -13.65
C LYS A 798 6.50 -29.03 -13.06
N LEU A 799 6.42 -27.75 -12.72
CA LEU A 799 7.56 -26.94 -12.25
C LEU A 799 7.47 -26.68 -10.75
N TYR A 800 8.56 -26.89 -10.03
CA TYR A 800 8.64 -26.73 -8.58
C TYR A 800 9.76 -25.80 -8.17
N GLU A 801 9.48 -25.00 -7.12
CA GLU A 801 10.42 -24.18 -6.38
C GLU A 801 11.16 -25.03 -5.32
N PRO A 802 12.35 -24.67 -4.90
CA PRO A 802 13.07 -25.46 -3.88
C PRO A 802 12.24 -25.73 -2.60
N VAL A 803 11.50 -24.73 -2.10
CA VAL A 803 10.65 -24.93 -0.91
C VAL A 803 9.57 -25.95 -1.15
N GLU A 804 8.84 -25.83 -2.29
CA GLU A 804 7.76 -26.77 -2.65
C GLU A 804 8.30 -28.18 -2.85
N PHE A 805 9.37 -28.32 -3.64
CA PHE A 805 9.92 -29.61 -3.93
C PHE A 805 10.47 -30.31 -2.68
N ILE A 806 11.17 -29.54 -1.84
CA ILE A 806 11.70 -30.09 -0.58
C ILE A 806 10.56 -30.48 0.36
N TYR A 807 9.54 -29.62 0.51
CA TYR A 807 8.44 -29.85 1.44
C TYR A 807 7.55 -31.01 1.01
N GLU A 808 7.16 -31.07 -0.26
CA GLU A 808 6.20 -32.05 -0.78
C GLU A 808 6.85 -33.38 -1.13
N TYR A 809 8.04 -33.34 -1.71
CA TYR A 809 8.69 -34.54 -2.28
C TYR A 809 9.83 -35.09 -1.43
N LEU A 810 10.69 -34.25 -0.86
CA LEU A 810 11.87 -34.74 -0.13
C LEU A 810 11.59 -34.98 1.37
N ALA A 811 10.84 -34.11 2.02
CA ALA A 811 10.57 -34.18 3.46
C ALA A 811 9.91 -35.51 3.88
N PRO A 812 9.00 -36.16 3.13
CA PRO A 812 8.47 -37.47 3.45
C PRO A 812 9.54 -38.58 3.58
N HIS A 813 10.68 -38.43 2.91
CA HIS A 813 11.79 -39.37 2.86
C HIS A 813 12.95 -39.00 3.82
N LEU A 814 12.83 -37.89 4.54
CA LEU A 814 13.88 -37.35 5.41
C LEU A 814 13.40 -37.30 6.85
N ARG A 815 14.30 -37.57 7.78
CA ARG A 815 14.08 -37.34 9.22
C ARG A 815 14.73 -36.02 9.62
N PHE A 816 13.95 -35.10 10.14
CA PHE A 816 14.40 -33.77 10.59
C PHE A 816 14.91 -33.87 12.05
N VAL A 817 15.98 -33.10 12.31
CA VAL A 817 16.53 -32.86 13.64
C VAL A 817 16.55 -31.36 13.85
N GLN A 818 15.63 -30.87 14.69
CA GLN A 818 15.50 -29.44 14.96
C GLN A 818 16.66 -28.88 15.77
N THR A 819 17.02 -27.64 15.53
CA THR A 819 17.98 -26.85 16.31
C THR A 819 17.28 -25.66 16.98
N ASP A 820 17.97 -25.03 17.95
CA ASP A 820 17.50 -23.81 18.60
C ASP A 820 18.18 -22.53 18.03
N GLU A 821 18.93 -22.66 16.94
CA GLU A 821 19.59 -21.51 16.32
C GLU A 821 18.55 -20.62 15.63
N PRO A 822 18.50 -19.29 15.93
CA PRO A 822 17.61 -18.39 15.23
C PRO A 822 18.08 -18.18 13.80
N VAL A 823 17.16 -18.40 12.83
CA VAL A 823 17.42 -18.21 11.41
C VAL A 823 16.47 -17.18 10.82
N ALA A 824 16.97 -16.35 9.92
CA ALA A 824 16.13 -15.38 9.23
C ALA A 824 15.67 -15.90 7.86
N LEU A 825 14.40 -15.66 7.52
CA LEU A 825 13.87 -15.92 6.19
C LEU A 825 13.66 -14.65 5.41
N HIS A 826 13.98 -14.68 4.14
CA HIS A 826 13.60 -13.64 3.18
C HIS A 826 12.83 -14.28 2.03
N PHE A 827 11.58 -13.91 1.89
CA PHE A 827 10.75 -14.31 0.75
C PHE A 827 11.06 -13.42 -0.44
N THR A 828 11.53 -14.02 -1.54
CA THR A 828 11.75 -13.27 -2.79
C THR A 828 10.42 -12.70 -3.30
N CYS A 829 10.47 -11.68 -4.16
CA CYS A 829 9.25 -11.20 -4.83
C CYS A 829 8.52 -12.34 -5.56
N SER A 830 9.26 -13.23 -6.21
CA SER A 830 8.71 -14.41 -6.90
C SER A 830 8.07 -15.41 -5.95
N THR A 831 8.68 -15.71 -4.81
CA THR A 831 8.11 -16.56 -3.75
C THR A 831 6.76 -16.01 -3.27
N ARG A 832 6.68 -14.68 -3.10
CA ARG A 832 5.44 -13.98 -2.72
C ARG A 832 4.36 -14.09 -3.80
N HIS A 833 4.71 -13.91 -5.07
CA HIS A 833 3.77 -14.07 -6.19
C HIS A 833 3.27 -15.50 -6.37
N MET A 834 4.06 -16.49 -5.96
CA MET A 834 3.69 -17.90 -5.99
C MET A 834 2.98 -18.37 -4.70
N ASN A 835 2.74 -17.47 -3.73
CA ASN A 835 2.10 -17.75 -2.43
C ASN A 835 2.79 -18.85 -1.60
N LEU A 836 4.13 -18.88 -1.62
CA LEU A 836 4.93 -19.92 -0.96
C LEU A 836 5.48 -19.49 0.42
N ASN A 837 5.08 -18.33 0.95
CA ASN A 837 5.63 -17.78 2.19
C ASN A 837 5.39 -18.72 3.38
N ASP A 838 4.16 -19.22 3.55
CA ASP A 838 3.77 -20.06 4.67
C ASP A 838 4.46 -21.42 4.59
N MET A 839 4.59 -21.98 3.40
CA MET A 839 5.33 -23.23 3.18
C MET A 839 6.83 -23.04 3.50
N PHE A 840 7.40 -21.87 3.19
CA PHE A 840 8.79 -21.54 3.53
C PHE A 840 8.98 -21.50 5.07
N VAL A 841 8.03 -20.85 5.78
CA VAL A 841 8.04 -20.83 7.26
C VAL A 841 7.88 -22.23 7.82
N ALA A 842 6.93 -23.03 7.29
CA ALA A 842 6.70 -24.39 7.73
C ALA A 842 7.95 -25.28 7.55
N LEU A 843 8.59 -25.22 6.38
CA LEU A 843 9.82 -25.96 6.10
C LEU A 843 10.97 -25.55 7.03
N ALA A 844 11.19 -24.26 7.23
CA ALA A 844 12.19 -23.78 8.18
C ALA A 844 11.88 -24.19 9.62
N GLY A 845 10.59 -24.17 10.00
CA GLY A 845 10.10 -24.65 11.30
C GLY A 845 10.38 -26.15 11.57
N MET A 846 10.51 -26.97 10.51
CA MET A 846 10.97 -28.35 10.67
C MET A 846 12.46 -28.43 11.03
N CYS A 847 13.25 -27.39 10.72
CA CYS A 847 14.70 -27.34 10.95
C CYS A 847 15.09 -26.62 12.25
N THR A 848 14.30 -25.63 12.68
CA THR A 848 14.60 -24.81 13.87
C THR A 848 13.33 -24.37 14.59
N THR A 849 13.43 -24.22 15.92
CA THR A 849 12.35 -23.67 16.75
C THR A 849 12.24 -22.15 16.66
N LYS A 850 13.24 -21.43 16.09
CA LYS A 850 13.37 -19.98 16.08
C LYS A 850 13.47 -19.43 14.67
N VAL A 851 12.32 -19.35 14.00
CA VAL A 851 12.20 -18.74 12.68
C VAL A 851 11.92 -17.25 12.82
N VAL A 852 12.77 -16.40 12.22
CA VAL A 852 12.64 -14.94 12.19
C VAL A 852 12.30 -14.48 10.78
N VAL A 853 11.18 -13.81 10.61
CA VAL A 853 10.80 -13.15 9.35
C VAL A 853 10.95 -11.65 9.55
N PRO A 854 11.98 -10.99 8.97
CA PRO A 854 12.18 -9.56 9.13
C PRO A 854 10.98 -8.76 8.60
N GLU A 855 10.50 -7.83 9.40
CA GLU A 855 9.34 -6.99 9.07
C GLU A 855 9.72 -5.88 8.10
N GLU A 856 8.78 -5.48 7.24
CA GLU A 856 8.94 -4.44 6.23
C GLU A 856 10.14 -4.66 5.29
N VAL A 857 10.55 -5.89 5.11
CA VAL A 857 11.52 -6.33 4.12
C VAL A 857 10.78 -7.10 3.03
N GLY A 858 10.42 -6.38 1.97
CA GLY A 858 9.75 -6.94 0.79
C GLY A 858 10.74 -7.46 -0.25
N CYS A 859 10.78 -6.84 -1.42
CA CYS A 859 11.82 -7.13 -2.42
C CYS A 859 13.20 -6.69 -1.92
N CYS A 860 14.22 -7.49 -2.15
CA CYS A 860 15.62 -7.13 -1.80
C CYS A 860 16.16 -5.95 -2.61
N GLY A 861 15.53 -5.61 -3.74
CA GLY A 861 15.96 -4.52 -4.62
C GLY A 861 17.19 -4.83 -5.48
N PHE A 862 17.68 -6.06 -5.48
CA PHE A 862 18.81 -6.47 -6.34
C PHE A 862 18.39 -6.63 -7.81
N ALA A 863 17.15 -7.04 -8.06
CA ALA A 863 16.49 -7.08 -9.37
C ALA A 863 17.36 -7.69 -10.50
N GLY A 864 17.85 -8.89 -10.28
CA GLY A 864 18.75 -9.59 -11.19
C GLY A 864 20.15 -9.02 -11.20
N ASP A 865 20.42 -7.99 -11.98
CA ASP A 865 21.74 -7.37 -12.13
C ASP A 865 21.84 -5.92 -11.61
N LYS A 866 20.70 -5.31 -11.25
CA LYS A 866 20.67 -3.91 -10.78
C LYS A 866 21.49 -3.70 -9.50
N GLY A 867 21.53 -4.67 -8.62
CA GLY A 867 22.39 -4.59 -7.44
C GLY A 867 23.87 -4.42 -7.76
N PHE A 868 24.31 -4.76 -8.98
CA PHE A 868 25.68 -4.53 -9.46
C PHE A 868 25.84 -3.12 -10.06
N THR A 869 24.79 -2.54 -10.67
CA THR A 869 24.85 -1.24 -11.36
C THR A 869 24.27 -0.10 -10.52
N ASP A 870 23.21 -0.36 -9.75
CA ASP A 870 22.45 0.61 -8.96
C ASP A 870 22.34 0.14 -7.49
N PRO A 871 23.46 -0.08 -6.77
CA PRO A 871 23.48 -0.72 -5.43
C PRO A 871 22.71 0.09 -4.36
N GLU A 872 22.49 1.38 -4.60
CA GLU A 872 21.71 2.24 -3.71
C GLU A 872 20.24 1.81 -3.59
N VAL A 873 19.67 1.24 -4.65
CA VAL A 873 18.29 0.69 -4.64
C VAL A 873 18.20 -0.49 -3.67
N ASN A 874 19.15 -1.43 -3.74
CA ASN A 874 19.25 -2.56 -2.84
C ASN A 874 19.50 -2.10 -1.38
N ARG A 875 20.42 -1.14 -1.17
CA ARG A 875 20.69 -0.58 0.16
C ARG A 875 19.45 0.07 0.76
N TYR A 876 18.70 0.84 -0.02
CA TYR A 876 17.48 1.47 0.46
C TYR A 876 16.39 0.45 0.80
N ALA A 877 16.20 -0.57 -0.05
CA ALA A 877 15.24 -1.65 0.17
C ALA A 877 15.50 -2.38 1.51
N LEU A 878 16.76 -2.63 1.82
CA LEU A 878 17.18 -3.42 2.99
C LEU A 878 17.65 -2.59 4.21
N ARG A 879 17.36 -1.28 4.23
CA ARG A 879 17.82 -0.36 5.29
C ARG A 879 17.39 -0.74 6.71
N LYS A 880 16.27 -1.46 6.85
CA LYS A 880 15.72 -1.92 8.14
C LYS A 880 16.21 -3.32 8.55
N LEU A 881 16.85 -4.06 7.63
CA LEU A 881 17.15 -5.49 7.82
C LEU A 881 18.17 -5.73 8.94
N ARG A 882 19.33 -5.10 8.86
CA ARG A 882 20.45 -5.36 9.80
C ARG A 882 20.06 -5.22 11.27
N LYS A 883 19.39 -4.11 11.61
CA LYS A 883 18.95 -3.85 12.99
C LYS A 883 18.03 -4.93 13.54
N GLN A 884 17.16 -5.49 12.69
CA GLN A 884 16.24 -6.56 13.10
C GLN A 884 16.97 -7.88 13.30
N LEU A 885 17.93 -8.20 12.43
CA LEU A 885 18.74 -9.42 12.57
C LEU A 885 19.60 -9.37 13.84
N GLU A 886 20.24 -8.24 14.13
CA GLU A 886 21.01 -8.01 15.35
C GLU A 886 20.14 -8.15 16.61
N ALA A 887 18.95 -7.52 16.62
CA ALA A 887 18.01 -7.60 17.75
C ALA A 887 17.49 -9.02 18.01
N ALA A 888 17.35 -9.84 16.96
CA ALA A 888 16.90 -11.23 17.04
C ALA A 888 18.06 -12.23 17.25
N GLY A 889 19.31 -11.78 17.33
CA GLY A 889 20.49 -12.65 17.49
C GLY A 889 20.73 -13.60 16.32
N VAL A 890 20.23 -13.25 15.13
CA VAL A 890 20.38 -14.08 13.92
C VAL A 890 21.80 -14.03 13.40
N LYS A 891 22.36 -15.20 13.09
CA LYS A 891 23.71 -15.35 12.52
C LYS A 891 23.73 -15.72 11.05
N ARG A 892 22.63 -16.25 10.52
CA ARG A 892 22.47 -16.63 9.12
C ARG A 892 21.03 -16.54 8.65
N GLY A 893 20.85 -16.30 7.35
CA GLY A 893 19.53 -16.19 6.73
C GLY A 893 19.39 -17.05 5.49
N PHE A 894 18.12 -17.22 5.05
CA PHE A 894 17.78 -18.09 3.92
C PHE A 894 16.87 -17.37 2.92
N SER A 895 17.18 -17.57 1.63
CA SER A 895 16.41 -17.04 0.50
C SER A 895 16.69 -17.90 -0.73
N ASN A 896 15.76 -17.99 -1.68
CA ASN A 896 15.92 -18.86 -2.85
C ASN A 896 16.19 -18.07 -4.13
N SER A 897 17.11 -17.13 -4.06
CA SER A 897 17.61 -16.40 -5.22
C SER A 897 19.04 -15.92 -4.97
N ARG A 898 19.97 -16.36 -5.77
CA ARG A 898 21.40 -16.04 -5.64
C ARG A 898 21.67 -14.54 -5.55
N THR A 899 21.00 -13.74 -6.35
CA THR A 899 21.18 -12.28 -6.33
C THR A 899 20.57 -11.64 -5.08
N CYS A 900 19.45 -12.19 -4.58
CA CYS A 900 18.91 -11.77 -3.29
C CYS A 900 19.85 -12.15 -2.15
N GLU A 901 20.40 -13.36 -2.15
CA GLU A 901 21.40 -13.82 -1.15
C GLU A 901 22.58 -12.86 -1.04
N ILE A 902 23.13 -12.42 -2.18
CA ILE A 902 24.24 -11.43 -2.24
C ILE A 902 23.80 -10.10 -1.59
N GLY A 903 22.67 -9.53 -2.05
CA GLY A 903 22.17 -8.24 -1.57
C GLY A 903 21.81 -8.24 -0.09
N LEU A 904 21.19 -9.33 0.39
CA LEU A 904 20.85 -9.55 1.78
C LEU A 904 22.10 -9.69 2.66
N THR A 905 23.10 -10.44 2.20
CA THR A 905 24.38 -10.59 2.91
C THR A 905 25.11 -9.26 3.08
N VAL A 906 25.20 -8.46 2.00
CA VAL A 906 25.87 -7.14 2.02
C VAL A 906 25.18 -6.19 3.01
N ASN A 907 23.85 -6.13 3.01
CA ASN A 907 23.10 -5.15 3.79
C ASN A 907 22.67 -5.67 5.16
N GLY A 908 22.45 -6.99 5.29
CA GLY A 908 22.09 -7.63 6.56
C GLY A 908 23.24 -7.85 7.52
N GLY A 909 24.47 -7.99 6.98
CA GLY A 909 25.66 -8.25 7.79
C GLY A 909 25.81 -9.70 8.27
N VAL A 910 24.91 -10.59 7.85
CA VAL A 910 24.98 -12.03 8.06
C VAL A 910 24.89 -12.76 6.73
N PRO A 911 25.48 -13.96 6.57
CA PRO A 911 25.39 -14.72 5.35
C PRO A 911 23.94 -15.16 5.06
N TYR A 912 23.48 -14.92 3.82
CA TYR A 912 22.24 -15.48 3.30
C TYR A 912 22.55 -16.54 2.25
N GLN A 913 21.77 -17.62 2.25
CA GLN A 913 21.94 -18.76 1.36
C GLN A 913 20.60 -19.44 1.05
N SER A 914 20.58 -20.42 0.13
CA SER A 914 19.38 -21.19 -0.18
C SER A 914 18.93 -22.01 1.03
N ILE A 915 17.60 -22.19 1.18
CA ILE A 915 17.02 -23.05 2.23
C ILE A 915 17.53 -24.49 2.17
N ALA A 916 17.98 -24.95 1.01
CA ALA A 916 18.53 -26.30 0.83
C ALA A 916 19.71 -26.59 1.75
N TYR A 917 20.52 -25.59 2.09
CA TYR A 917 21.64 -25.76 3.04
C TYR A 917 21.11 -26.06 4.45
N LEU A 918 20.10 -25.33 4.90
CA LEU A 918 19.51 -25.56 6.23
C LEU A 918 18.87 -26.95 6.30
N VAL A 919 18.10 -27.32 5.27
CA VAL A 919 17.43 -28.63 5.24
C VAL A 919 18.45 -29.78 5.22
N ASP A 920 19.51 -29.65 4.41
CA ASP A 920 20.53 -30.70 4.36
C ASP A 920 21.27 -30.88 5.71
N GLU A 921 21.58 -29.78 6.40
CA GLU A 921 22.20 -29.81 7.72
C GLU A 921 21.30 -30.41 8.80
N CYS A 922 20.00 -30.17 8.71
CA CYS A 922 19.01 -30.59 9.70
C CYS A 922 18.33 -31.92 9.35
N THR A 923 18.80 -32.67 8.35
CA THR A 923 18.16 -33.92 7.93
C THR A 923 19.13 -35.09 7.84
N ILE A 924 18.60 -36.25 8.12
CA ILE A 924 19.24 -37.55 7.84
C ILE A 924 18.26 -38.39 7.02
N LYS A 925 18.81 -39.37 6.27
CA LYS A 925 18.00 -40.35 5.54
C LYS A 925 17.10 -41.12 6.50
N LYS A 926 15.86 -41.36 6.14
CA LYS A 926 14.94 -42.25 6.87
C LYS A 926 15.38 -43.68 6.81
#